data_282e26b8e1b455be387ea95dc6e5f287
#
_entry.id   282e26b8e1b455be387ea95dc6e5f287
#
_cell.length_a   1.000
_cell.length_b   1.000
_cell.length_c   1.000
_cell.angle_alpha   90.00
_cell.angle_beta   90.00
_cell.angle_gamma   90.00
#
_symmetry.space_group_name_H-M   'P 1'
#
loop_
_entity.id
_entity.type
_entity.pdbx_description
1 polymer ?
#
loop_
_entity_poly.entity_id
_entity_poly.type
_entity_poly.pdbx_seq_one_letter_code
_entity_poly.pdbx_strand_id
1 'polypeptide(L)'
;RAVGIIVRNNADWLHADVGDLAVPLMTPSSSGVLKALSMGENKKNQENGTNLYNRFCRINDKLSESQQAGPAGAAAIFATLRLSAIRQLAWYAGGNYQGKDMAHMQEVVCRRVAQASANGEADGMSRQLYRAALATLPRGGGNGDDIRLGILQLMRENGIKEGHRPGIEDPFIAQWHQKLHSNTTVDDIYICEAYLHFLHTGNWDDFWTHLYDNHSLTREDLASMKAGWRTEGILGPGNHLPQLINPMKHFYWILRITHGGGNMNSAMDHARGNMPEDIQYEIDDMLANRDEPWIPNKIVELRERLSGTWRYGEETNRDVVLLDIAMEKFYRNKIEGLAVAGMTPDERLGQLEMSIRNVMVGQDFDRMGAAFAFFQKANGDCGLQRWGPEWSKVMDAALESVSLAMEYHMDQLCELSQYPADVIGMQAECDEQYILNFGEEVVRGHSMFAVSKMLGETRATVRQAAGRSPWDVAALGKPELSLHAGKITVVALEDIQGMDYSDDPVVVLSARLGGLEDIPPGVTAVLTASPVDLLSHIAIRARQTGVLLAAMPDPGGWADLMTKSGQGVKIDVVGEELVVSESELGVAAAASVAGPPTGQYIEGLTLTPKADTEDWVVGPEKYAEGVVGGKSSSLANLGFSTTLSTFGLMSETMKVGELRVPSSSALPFNAFERALLLDEPTLEKVALAAAAISAADDSGDANLRREALEVLRDVVSFQLKMPDDLVAPLTMAAAAYGNTCTPADIYQAIKKVWASKWNERAYLSRKACGVDEEELHMATLLMEVVPAEMAFVLHTTNPLNGDQTEVFGEVCVGLGE
;
A
#
# COMPACT_ATOMS: atom_id res chain seq x y z
N ARG A 1 -7.60 2.99 -20.28
CA ARG A 1 -6.32 2.29 -20.46
C ARG A 1 -6.59 1.10 -21.36
N ALA A 2 -6.05 1.09 -22.60
CA ALA A 2 -5.93 -0.13 -23.35
C ALA A 2 -4.82 -0.90 -22.67
N VAL A 3 -5.15 -1.97 -22.04
CA VAL A 3 -4.18 -2.81 -21.37
C VAL A 3 -3.51 -3.65 -22.46
N GLY A 4 -2.28 -3.29 -22.81
CA GLY A 4 -1.41 -4.23 -23.49
C GLY A 4 -1.09 -5.35 -22.52
N ILE A 5 -1.21 -6.59 -22.94
CA ILE A 5 -0.66 -7.68 -22.15
C ILE A 5 0.85 -7.55 -22.25
N ILE A 6 1.43 -7.23 -21.10
CA ILE A 6 2.86 -7.15 -20.95
C ILE A 6 3.32 -8.57 -20.61
N VAL A 7 4.00 -9.22 -21.53
CA VAL A 7 4.55 -10.55 -21.31
C VAL A 7 6.05 -10.43 -21.06
N ARG A 8 6.49 -10.60 -19.83
CA ARG A 8 7.90 -10.62 -19.45
C ARG A 8 8.41 -12.03 -19.17
N ASN A 9 9.72 -12.21 -19.32
CA ASN A 9 10.41 -13.45 -18.96
C ASN A 9 10.41 -13.76 -17.45
N ASN A 10 10.03 -12.81 -16.60
CA ASN A 10 9.84 -13.01 -15.17
C ASN A 10 8.37 -12.77 -14.83
N ALA A 11 7.63 -13.85 -14.64
CA ALA A 11 6.21 -13.82 -14.32
C ALA A 11 5.91 -13.25 -12.92
N ASP A 12 6.91 -13.08 -12.08
CA ASP A 12 6.72 -12.80 -10.65
C ASP A 12 6.08 -11.45 -10.35
N TRP A 13 6.24 -10.47 -11.23
CA TRP A 13 5.65 -9.14 -11.01
C TRP A 13 4.30 -8.94 -11.72
N LEU A 14 3.98 -9.74 -12.76
CA LEU A 14 2.63 -9.80 -13.33
C LEU A 14 1.59 -10.20 -12.27
N HIS A 15 2.05 -10.84 -11.25
CA HIS A 15 1.26 -11.26 -10.11
C HIS A 15 1.15 -10.17 -9.03
N ALA A 16 2.02 -9.14 -9.06
CA ALA A 16 1.99 -8.06 -8.08
C ALA A 16 0.92 -7.00 -8.35
N ASP A 17 0.53 -6.85 -9.60
CA ASP A 17 -0.31 -5.73 -10.08
C ASP A 17 -1.82 -6.03 -10.14
N VAL A 18 -2.21 -7.18 -9.65
CA VAL A 18 -3.62 -7.61 -9.68
C VAL A 18 -3.94 -8.09 -8.28
N GLY A 19 -4.93 -7.52 -7.65
CA GLY A 19 -5.45 -7.98 -6.34
C GLY A 19 -5.83 -9.48 -6.29
N ASP A 20 -5.57 -10.20 -7.35
CA ASP A 20 -5.63 -11.64 -7.52
C ASP A 20 -4.27 -12.36 -7.47
N LEU A 21 -3.25 -11.74 -6.92
CA LEU A 21 -1.97 -12.40 -6.63
C LEU A 21 -2.08 -13.73 -5.96
N ALA A 22 -3.19 -13.94 -5.47
CA ALA A 22 -3.54 -15.08 -4.70
C ALA A 22 -3.86 -16.31 -5.46
N VAL A 23 -4.42 -16.19 -6.62
CA VAL A 23 -4.89 -17.37 -7.38
C VAL A 23 -3.73 -18.25 -7.89
N PRO A 24 -2.62 -17.70 -8.41
CA PRO A 24 -1.46 -18.52 -8.76
C PRO A 24 -0.74 -19.13 -7.55
N LEU A 25 -0.71 -18.43 -6.40
CA LEU A 25 -0.17 -18.96 -5.14
C LEU A 25 -1.07 -20.05 -4.53
N MET A 26 -2.34 -20.04 -4.89
CA MET A 26 -3.33 -21.02 -4.45
C MET A 26 -3.44 -22.23 -5.38
N THR A 27 -2.75 -22.24 -6.53
CA THR A 27 -2.72 -23.43 -7.37
C THR A 27 -1.92 -24.55 -6.73
N PRO A 28 -2.30 -25.83 -6.91
CA PRO A 28 -1.63 -26.96 -6.28
C PRO A 28 -0.13 -27.10 -6.57
N SER A 29 0.40 -26.50 -7.62
CA SER A 29 1.82 -26.55 -8.01
C SER A 29 2.68 -25.44 -7.41
N SER A 30 2.10 -24.29 -7.12
CA SER A 30 2.67 -23.25 -6.26
C SER A 30 2.16 -23.37 -4.84
N SER A 31 1.56 -24.48 -4.54
CA SER A 31 0.78 -24.79 -3.34
C SER A 31 1.55 -24.75 -2.04
N GLY A 32 2.45 -24.17 -2.26
CA GLY A 32 3.27 -24.06 -1.43
C GLY A 32 3.02 -23.59 -0.05
N VAL A 33 3.69 -22.53 0.30
CA VAL A 33 3.83 -22.03 1.65
C VAL A 33 2.49 -21.62 2.24
N LEU A 34 1.73 -20.77 1.57
CA LEU A 34 0.47 -20.23 2.10
C LEU A 34 -0.58 -21.32 2.34
N LYS A 35 -0.79 -22.20 1.37
CA LYS A 35 -1.74 -23.32 1.51
C LYS A 35 -1.34 -24.27 2.64
N ALA A 36 -0.05 -24.61 2.74
CA ALA A 36 0.42 -25.51 3.80
C ALA A 36 0.28 -24.88 5.18
N LEU A 37 0.52 -23.59 5.31
CA LEU A 37 0.37 -22.86 6.57
C LEU A 37 -1.11 -22.69 6.93
N SER A 38 -1.97 -22.26 6.00
CA SER A 38 -3.40 -22.07 6.23
C SER A 38 -4.12 -23.39 6.56
N MET A 39 -3.84 -24.48 5.83
CA MET A 39 -4.41 -25.79 6.14
C MET A 39 -4.01 -26.30 7.53
N GLY A 40 -2.84 -25.91 8.01
CA GLY A 40 -2.42 -26.24 9.37
C GLY A 40 -3.21 -25.52 10.46
N GLU A 41 -3.84 -24.42 10.14
CA GLU A 41 -4.66 -23.64 11.09
C GLU A 41 -6.17 -23.97 11.00
N ASN A 42 -6.57 -24.85 10.10
CA ASN A 42 -7.97 -25.26 9.98
C ASN A 42 -8.44 -26.02 11.24
N LYS A 43 -9.61 -25.65 11.79
CA LYS A 43 -10.22 -26.27 12.98
C LYS A 43 -10.29 -27.79 12.93
N LYS A 44 -10.58 -28.39 11.78
CA LYS A 44 -10.61 -29.84 11.61
C LYS A 44 -9.25 -30.52 11.83
N ASN A 45 -8.17 -29.79 11.60
CA ASN A 45 -6.81 -30.28 11.84
C ASN A 45 -6.30 -29.95 13.24
N GLN A 46 -7.01 -29.08 13.96
CA GLN A 46 -6.63 -28.69 15.33
C GLN A 46 -6.79 -29.84 16.34
N GLU A 47 -7.68 -30.79 16.08
CA GLU A 47 -7.84 -31.99 16.92
C GLU A 47 -6.56 -32.85 16.95
N ASN A 48 -5.66 -32.70 15.98
CA ASN A 48 -4.41 -33.45 15.85
C ASN A 48 -3.16 -32.70 16.38
N GLY A 49 -3.31 -31.69 17.21
CA GLY A 49 -2.20 -31.18 18.00
C GLY A 49 -1.30 -30.13 17.34
N THR A 50 -1.89 -29.09 16.73
CA THR A 50 -1.15 -27.89 16.35
C THR A 50 -0.90 -27.00 17.56
N ASN A 51 0.07 -27.39 18.37
CA ASN A 51 0.62 -26.51 19.38
C ASN A 51 1.64 -25.53 18.76
N LEU A 52 2.07 -24.56 19.51
CA LEU A 52 3.05 -23.56 19.06
C LEU A 52 4.34 -24.19 18.54
N TYR A 53 4.81 -25.27 19.13
CA TYR A 53 5.97 -26.02 18.67
C TYR A 53 5.77 -26.54 17.23
N ASN A 54 4.67 -27.23 16.96
CA ASN A 54 4.36 -27.75 15.63
C ASN A 54 4.20 -26.62 14.59
N ARG A 55 3.69 -25.46 15.00
CA ARG A 55 3.60 -24.29 14.13
C ARG A 55 5.00 -23.78 13.73
N PHE A 56 5.93 -23.68 14.66
CA PHE A 56 7.32 -23.34 14.34
C PHE A 56 8.01 -24.40 13.49
N CYS A 57 7.73 -25.68 13.71
CA CYS A 57 8.23 -26.76 12.85
C CYS A 57 7.73 -26.60 11.41
N ARG A 58 6.44 -26.33 11.20
CA ARG A 58 5.88 -26.10 9.86
C ARG A 58 6.47 -24.88 9.17
N ILE A 59 6.65 -23.80 9.90
CA ILE A 59 7.32 -22.61 9.39
C ILE A 59 8.74 -22.95 8.96
N ASN A 60 9.50 -23.65 9.82
CA ASN A 60 10.85 -24.09 9.51
C ASN A 60 10.93 -24.95 8.24
N ASP A 61 10.00 -25.91 8.09
CA ASP A 61 9.94 -26.78 6.93
C ASP A 61 9.62 -26.03 5.63
N LYS A 62 8.87 -24.93 5.73
CA LYS A 62 8.44 -24.14 4.57
C LYS A 62 9.33 -22.94 4.23
N LEU A 63 10.33 -22.63 5.04
CA LEU A 63 11.20 -21.47 4.79
C LEU A 63 11.97 -21.55 3.46
N SER A 64 12.48 -22.71 3.07
CA SER A 64 13.19 -22.85 1.80
C SER A 64 12.27 -22.72 0.59
N GLU A 65 11.05 -23.25 0.67
CA GLU A 65 10.02 -23.08 -0.35
C GLU A 65 9.56 -21.61 -0.42
N SER A 66 9.46 -20.94 0.73
CA SER A 66 9.08 -19.52 0.77
C SER A 66 10.11 -18.62 0.11
N GLN A 67 11.39 -18.91 0.27
CA GLN A 67 12.46 -18.16 -0.41
C GLN A 67 12.40 -18.32 -1.95
N GLN A 68 12.03 -19.54 -2.42
CA GLN A 68 11.84 -19.79 -3.85
C GLN A 68 10.56 -19.14 -4.41
N ALA A 69 9.55 -18.95 -3.57
CA ALA A 69 8.30 -18.31 -3.93
C ALA A 69 8.37 -16.76 -3.86
N GLY A 70 9.53 -16.19 -3.54
CA GLY A 70 9.75 -14.74 -3.50
C GLY A 70 8.88 -13.99 -2.48
N PRO A 71 8.45 -12.75 -2.78
CA PRO A 71 7.73 -11.90 -1.83
C PRO A 71 6.46 -12.54 -1.26
N ALA A 72 5.74 -13.27 -2.06
CA ALA A 72 4.51 -13.92 -1.63
C ALA A 72 4.75 -15.04 -0.61
N GLY A 73 5.84 -15.82 -0.79
CA GLY A 73 6.26 -16.81 0.19
C GLY A 73 6.71 -16.16 1.50
N ALA A 74 7.47 -15.08 1.41
CA ALA A 74 7.90 -14.30 2.56
C ALA A 74 6.70 -13.70 3.32
N ALA A 75 5.71 -13.18 2.60
CA ALA A 75 4.47 -12.63 3.17
C ALA A 75 3.66 -13.70 3.92
N ALA A 76 3.56 -14.93 3.39
CA ALA A 76 2.88 -16.03 4.08
C ALA A 76 3.57 -16.40 5.40
N ILE A 77 4.89 -16.47 5.43
CA ILE A 77 5.66 -16.69 6.66
C ILE A 77 5.44 -15.54 7.64
N PHE A 78 5.52 -14.31 7.17
CA PHE A 78 5.33 -13.11 8.00
C PHE A 78 3.93 -13.07 8.62
N ALA A 79 2.87 -13.25 7.82
CA ALA A 79 1.49 -13.25 8.31
C ALA A 79 1.28 -14.34 9.37
N THR A 80 1.78 -15.57 9.14
CA THR A 80 1.70 -16.65 10.12
C THR A 80 2.38 -16.27 11.43
N LEU A 81 3.60 -15.73 11.36
CA LEU A 81 4.36 -15.35 12.56
C LEU A 81 3.71 -14.18 13.30
N ARG A 82 3.24 -13.16 12.57
CA ARG A 82 2.57 -12.00 13.18
C ARG A 82 1.24 -12.38 13.82
N LEU A 83 0.39 -13.14 13.13
CA LEU A 83 -0.87 -13.65 13.70
C LEU A 83 -0.63 -14.55 14.92
N SER A 84 0.47 -15.32 14.91
CA SER A 84 0.90 -16.08 16.08
C SER A 84 1.34 -15.18 17.23
N ALA A 85 2.08 -14.11 16.94
CA ALA A 85 2.58 -13.18 17.94
C ALA A 85 1.45 -12.39 18.62
N ILE A 86 0.44 -11.96 17.86
CA ILE A 86 -0.79 -11.33 18.38
C ILE A 86 -1.82 -12.35 18.87
N ARG A 87 -1.49 -13.62 18.82
CA ARG A 87 -2.28 -14.78 19.32
C ARG A 87 -3.68 -14.92 18.74
N GLN A 88 -3.86 -14.47 17.53
CA GLN A 88 -5.07 -14.76 16.78
C GLN A 88 -5.12 -16.22 16.32
N LEU A 89 -3.96 -16.86 16.10
CA LEU A 89 -3.89 -18.29 15.87
C LEU A 89 -4.03 -19.04 17.20
N ALA A 90 -5.12 -19.77 17.34
CA ALA A 90 -5.54 -20.40 18.57
C ALA A 90 -4.47 -21.29 19.23
N TRP A 91 -4.43 -21.26 20.55
CA TRP A 91 -3.62 -22.15 21.36
C TRP A 91 -4.40 -23.40 21.67
N TYR A 92 -3.75 -24.55 21.53
CA TYR A 92 -4.31 -25.78 22.06
C TYR A 92 -4.06 -25.90 23.56
N ALA A 93 -5.12 -26.15 24.32
CA ALA A 93 -5.07 -26.30 25.77
C ALA A 93 -4.35 -27.59 26.23
N GLY A 94 -4.15 -28.58 25.33
CA GLY A 94 -3.67 -29.91 25.69
C GLY A 94 -2.20 -30.21 25.42
N GLY A 95 -1.45 -29.29 24.82
CA GLY A 95 -0.10 -29.60 24.36
C GLY A 95 0.89 -28.47 24.51
N ASN A 96 0.96 -27.86 25.68
CA ASN A 96 1.96 -26.86 25.99
C ASN A 96 3.34 -27.50 26.12
N TYR A 97 3.96 -27.81 25.01
CA TYR A 97 5.39 -28.08 24.97
C TYR A 97 6.14 -26.77 25.17
N GLN A 98 6.17 -26.31 26.39
CA GLN A 98 7.03 -25.22 26.84
C GLN A 98 8.29 -25.84 27.41
N GLY A 99 9.03 -26.50 26.57
CA GLY A 99 10.27 -27.10 26.95
C GLY A 99 11.43 -26.58 26.13
N LYS A 100 12.58 -27.13 26.38
CA LYS A 100 13.80 -26.91 25.61
C LYS A 100 13.60 -27.02 24.11
N ASP A 101 12.70 -27.92 23.67
CA ASP A 101 12.43 -28.18 22.25
C ASP A 101 11.73 -27.02 21.56
N MET A 102 10.79 -26.34 22.23
CA MET A 102 10.13 -25.15 21.67
C MET A 102 11.10 -23.99 21.58
N ALA A 103 11.87 -23.73 22.64
CA ALA A 103 12.87 -22.66 22.63
C ALA A 103 13.93 -22.89 21.56
N HIS A 104 14.36 -24.15 21.39
CA HIS A 104 15.28 -24.54 20.33
C HIS A 104 14.69 -24.30 18.94
N MET A 105 13.44 -24.71 18.69
CA MET A 105 12.80 -24.52 17.37
C MET A 105 12.56 -23.03 17.08
N GLN A 106 12.16 -22.24 18.07
CA GLN A 106 12.06 -20.78 17.91
C GLN A 106 13.42 -20.15 17.52
N GLU A 107 14.49 -20.61 18.16
CA GLU A 107 15.84 -20.15 17.85
C GLU A 107 16.25 -20.54 16.42
N VAL A 108 15.97 -21.76 16.00
CA VAL A 108 16.23 -22.24 14.63
C VAL A 108 15.49 -21.38 13.61
N VAL A 109 14.18 -21.16 13.81
CA VAL A 109 13.36 -20.32 12.91
C VAL A 109 13.87 -18.89 12.90
N CYS A 110 14.18 -18.32 14.07
CA CYS A 110 14.69 -16.97 14.18
C CYS A 110 16.01 -16.78 13.42
N ARG A 111 16.94 -17.74 13.55
CA ARG A 111 18.22 -17.71 12.84
C ARG A 111 18.05 -17.83 11.32
N ARG A 112 17.18 -18.74 10.84
CA ARG A 112 16.91 -18.90 9.41
C ARG A 112 16.19 -17.72 8.81
N VAL A 113 15.24 -17.11 9.52
CA VAL A 113 14.56 -15.89 9.07
C VAL A 113 15.54 -14.71 9.04
N ALA A 114 16.45 -14.59 10.02
CA ALA A 114 17.53 -13.59 10.00
C ALA A 114 18.43 -13.76 8.77
N GLN A 115 18.81 -14.99 8.44
CA GLN A 115 19.60 -15.28 7.25
C GLN A 115 18.84 -14.94 5.96
N ALA A 116 17.53 -15.27 5.89
CA ALA A 116 16.69 -14.92 4.75
C ALA A 116 16.55 -13.39 4.57
N SER A 117 16.46 -12.64 5.67
CA SER A 117 16.38 -11.17 5.65
C SER A 117 17.69 -10.49 5.20
N ALA A 118 18.82 -11.19 5.25
CA ALA A 118 20.13 -10.71 4.84
C ALA A 118 20.64 -11.29 3.51
N ASN A 119 19.86 -12.19 2.89
CA ASN A 119 20.24 -12.86 1.65
C ASN A 119 20.32 -11.87 0.49
N GLY A 120 21.51 -11.72 -0.09
CA GLY A 120 21.77 -10.80 -1.21
C GLY A 120 21.12 -11.21 -2.53
N GLU A 121 20.76 -12.49 -2.70
CA GLU A 121 20.09 -13.01 -3.90
C GLU A 121 18.56 -12.82 -3.85
N ALA A 122 18.00 -12.56 -2.67
CA ALA A 122 16.57 -12.30 -2.53
C ALA A 122 16.24 -10.86 -2.95
N ASP A 123 15.07 -10.67 -3.52
CA ASP A 123 14.54 -9.34 -3.83
C ASP A 123 14.31 -8.48 -2.57
N GLY A 124 14.26 -7.15 -2.75
CA GLY A 124 14.15 -6.22 -1.63
C GLY A 124 12.88 -6.41 -0.79
N MET A 125 11.74 -6.71 -1.42
CA MET A 125 10.47 -6.93 -0.73
C MET A 125 10.48 -8.21 0.11
N SER A 126 11.03 -9.30 -0.42
CA SER A 126 11.22 -10.54 0.35
C SER A 126 12.07 -10.32 1.58
N ARG A 127 13.20 -9.62 1.44
CA ARG A 127 14.07 -9.29 2.59
C ARG A 127 13.36 -8.47 3.65
N GLN A 128 12.58 -7.48 3.22
CA GLN A 128 11.79 -6.66 4.12
C GLN A 128 10.75 -7.45 4.89
N LEU A 129 10.02 -8.33 4.23
CA LEU A 129 9.01 -9.18 4.87
C LEU A 129 9.65 -10.16 5.86
N TYR A 130 10.80 -10.75 5.54
CA TYR A 130 11.55 -11.56 6.51
C TYR A 130 12.10 -10.72 7.67
N ARG A 131 12.52 -9.48 7.43
CA ARG A 131 12.93 -8.56 8.48
C ARG A 131 11.75 -8.21 9.41
N ALA A 132 10.57 -7.95 8.84
CA ALA A 132 9.34 -7.74 9.60
C ALA A 132 8.94 -9.00 10.39
N ALA A 133 9.05 -10.18 9.78
CA ALA A 133 8.82 -11.46 10.45
C ALA A 133 9.80 -11.67 11.62
N LEU A 134 11.07 -11.37 11.44
CA LEU A 134 12.09 -11.46 12.49
C LEU A 134 11.76 -10.55 13.67
N ALA A 135 11.26 -9.35 13.40
CA ALA A 135 10.85 -8.40 14.45
C ALA A 135 9.67 -8.92 15.31
N THR A 136 8.87 -9.86 14.81
CA THR A 136 7.75 -10.47 15.54
C THR A 136 8.14 -11.72 16.32
N LEU A 137 9.30 -12.31 16.00
CA LEU A 137 9.75 -13.54 16.62
C LEU A 137 10.37 -13.29 18.01
N PRO A 138 9.98 -14.08 19.02
CA PRO A 138 10.74 -14.13 20.26
C PRO A 138 12.11 -14.75 19.98
N ARG A 139 13.13 -14.26 20.68
CA ARG A 139 14.52 -14.72 20.56
C ARG A 139 14.79 -16.13 21.09
N GLY A 140 13.77 -16.95 21.33
CA GLY A 140 13.97 -18.23 21.96
C GLY A 140 14.49 -18.11 23.38
N GLY A 141 13.62 -17.82 24.35
CA GLY A 141 13.96 -17.59 25.74
C GLY A 141 14.14 -16.13 26.15
N GLY A 142 13.76 -15.17 25.26
CA GLY A 142 13.82 -13.72 25.55
C GLY A 142 12.45 -13.05 25.68
N ASN A 143 12.41 -11.86 25.90
CA ASN A 143 11.45 -10.74 25.97
C ASN A 143 10.00 -10.99 26.38
N GLY A 144 9.25 -11.90 25.74
CA GLY A 144 7.91 -12.27 26.17
C GLY A 144 7.90 -13.12 27.44
N ASP A 145 8.97 -13.91 27.63
CA ASP A 145 9.15 -14.69 28.85
C ASP A 145 9.62 -13.80 30.00
N ASP A 146 10.40 -12.73 29.75
CA ASP A 146 10.79 -11.79 30.79
C ASP A 146 9.57 -11.08 31.39
N ILE A 147 8.58 -10.69 30.59
CA ILE A 147 7.32 -10.14 31.10
C ILE A 147 6.56 -11.19 31.90
N ARG A 148 6.44 -12.42 31.40
CA ARG A 148 5.73 -13.51 32.08
C ARG A 148 6.40 -13.91 33.38
N LEU A 149 7.72 -14.06 33.34
CA LEU A 149 8.52 -14.36 34.53
C LEU A 149 8.51 -13.19 35.52
N GLY A 150 8.60 -11.96 35.03
CA GLY A 150 8.57 -10.75 35.84
C GLY A 150 7.28 -10.59 36.63
N ILE A 151 6.12 -10.76 35.99
CA ILE A 151 4.84 -10.68 36.75
C ILE A 151 4.67 -11.86 37.72
N LEU A 152 5.10 -13.07 37.36
CA LEU A 152 5.06 -14.22 38.24
C LEU A 152 6.00 -14.05 39.46
N GLN A 153 7.19 -13.53 39.22
CA GLN A 153 8.14 -13.25 40.29
C GLN A 153 7.60 -12.19 41.23
N LEU A 154 7.03 -11.09 40.67
CA LEU A 154 6.38 -10.06 41.46
C LEU A 154 5.27 -10.64 42.33
N MET A 155 4.39 -11.49 41.78
CA MET A 155 3.33 -12.13 42.54
C MET A 155 3.85 -13.02 43.69
N ARG A 156 4.85 -13.86 43.39
CA ARG A 156 5.44 -14.82 44.35
C ARG A 156 6.16 -14.13 45.53
N GLU A 157 6.99 -13.16 45.20
CA GLU A 157 7.77 -12.43 46.20
C GLU A 157 6.91 -11.56 47.12
N ASN A 158 5.73 -11.13 46.63
CA ASN A 158 4.83 -10.29 47.40
C ASN A 158 3.61 -11.03 47.95
N GLY A 159 3.59 -12.36 47.90
CA GLY A 159 2.54 -13.21 48.46
C GLY A 159 1.21 -13.09 47.80
N ILE A 160 1.16 -12.66 46.51
CA ILE A 160 -0.08 -12.62 45.71
C ILE A 160 -0.40 -14.01 45.21
N LYS A 161 -1.66 -14.39 45.29
CA LYS A 161 -2.14 -15.71 44.90
C LYS A 161 -1.92 -15.98 43.41
N GLU A 162 -1.21 -17.06 43.11
CA GLU A 162 -1.02 -17.60 41.78
C GLU A 162 -1.73 -18.97 41.69
N GLY A 163 -2.78 -19.05 40.88
CA GLY A 163 -3.53 -20.30 40.70
C GLY A 163 -4.06 -20.90 41.99
N HIS A 164 -3.60 -22.13 42.33
CA HIS A 164 -3.99 -22.83 43.56
C HIS A 164 -3.09 -22.57 44.77
N ARG A 165 -2.04 -21.74 44.60
CA ARG A 165 -1.16 -21.38 45.71
C ARG A 165 -1.86 -20.44 46.69
N PRO A 166 -1.61 -20.57 48.00
CA PRO A 166 -2.15 -19.65 48.98
C PRO A 166 -1.50 -18.26 48.78
N GLY A 167 -2.28 -17.20 48.97
CA GLY A 167 -1.79 -15.84 48.88
C GLY A 167 -2.93 -14.83 48.92
N ILE A 168 -2.57 -13.54 48.81
CA ILE A 168 -3.51 -12.44 48.72
C ILE A 168 -4.25 -12.53 47.41
N GLU A 169 -5.58 -12.59 47.44
CA GLU A 169 -6.38 -12.56 46.22
C GLU A 169 -6.48 -11.12 45.71
N ASP A 170 -5.85 -10.84 44.57
CA ASP A 170 -5.98 -9.57 43.85
C ASP A 170 -6.64 -9.82 42.48
N PRO A 171 -7.90 -9.43 42.28
CA PRO A 171 -8.63 -9.73 41.08
C PRO A 171 -8.01 -9.08 39.84
N PHE A 172 -7.46 -7.87 39.94
CA PHE A 172 -6.85 -7.17 38.85
C PHE A 172 -5.53 -7.83 38.43
N ILE A 173 -4.61 -8.03 39.35
CA ILE A 173 -3.30 -8.67 39.04
C ILE A 173 -3.50 -10.09 38.49
N ALA A 174 -4.46 -10.85 39.05
CA ALA A 174 -4.75 -12.20 38.61
C ALA A 174 -5.20 -12.21 37.12
N GLN A 175 -6.06 -11.27 36.72
CA GLN A 175 -6.49 -11.15 35.33
C GLN A 175 -5.36 -10.61 34.43
N TRP A 176 -4.70 -9.56 34.85
CA TRP A 176 -3.62 -8.97 34.07
C TRP A 176 -2.48 -9.98 33.86
N HIS A 177 -2.12 -10.74 34.87
CA HIS A 177 -1.20 -11.86 34.74
C HIS A 177 -1.65 -12.87 33.67
N GLN A 178 -2.92 -13.26 33.63
CA GLN A 178 -3.45 -14.16 32.59
C GLN A 178 -3.38 -13.52 31.20
N LYS A 179 -3.71 -12.23 31.09
CA LYS A 179 -3.56 -11.46 29.84
C LYS A 179 -2.11 -11.42 29.39
N LEU A 180 -1.16 -11.12 30.29
CA LEU A 180 0.28 -11.09 29.97
C LEU A 180 0.82 -12.46 29.54
N HIS A 181 0.30 -13.55 30.10
CA HIS A 181 0.60 -14.91 29.62
C HIS A 181 -0.01 -15.21 28.25
N SER A 182 -1.12 -14.58 27.96
CA SER A 182 -1.84 -14.79 26.71
C SER A 182 -1.38 -13.83 25.61
N ASN A 183 -1.28 -12.56 25.91
CA ASN A 183 -0.88 -11.53 24.98
C ASN A 183 -0.21 -10.37 25.71
N THR A 184 0.95 -9.95 25.26
CA THR A 184 1.62 -8.74 25.75
C THR A 184 1.61 -7.70 24.65
N THR A 185 1.12 -6.49 24.96
CA THR A 185 1.04 -5.37 24.02
C THR A 185 1.69 -4.13 24.60
N VAL A 186 1.88 -3.09 23.80
CA VAL A 186 2.38 -1.78 24.25
C VAL A 186 1.47 -1.20 25.32
N ASP A 187 0.16 -1.48 25.26
CA ASP A 187 -0.81 -0.99 26.24
C ASP A 187 -0.55 -1.49 27.65
N ASP A 188 0.18 -2.60 27.81
CA ASP A 188 0.59 -3.09 29.13
C ASP A 188 1.51 -2.09 29.86
N ILE A 189 2.23 -1.25 29.14
CA ILE A 189 3.00 -0.13 29.71
C ILE A 189 2.04 0.85 30.37
N TYR A 190 1.00 1.24 29.63
CA TYR A 190 -0.01 2.22 30.09
C TYR A 190 -0.86 1.68 31.24
N ILE A 191 -1.22 0.40 31.15
CA ILE A 191 -1.91 -0.31 32.23
C ILE A 191 -1.04 -0.32 33.51
N CYS A 192 0.28 -0.55 33.37
CA CYS A 192 1.21 -0.53 34.50
C CYS A 192 1.35 0.87 35.11
N GLU A 193 1.41 1.91 34.28
CA GLU A 193 1.43 3.30 34.75
C GLU A 193 0.18 3.65 35.55
N ALA A 194 -0.99 3.35 35.01
CA ALA A 194 -2.26 3.57 35.67
C ALA A 194 -2.36 2.79 36.99
N TYR A 195 -1.87 1.53 37.03
CA TYR A 195 -1.85 0.74 38.24
C TYR A 195 -0.86 1.29 39.30
N LEU A 196 0.29 1.78 38.88
CA LEU A 196 1.22 2.50 39.74
C LEU A 196 0.57 3.77 40.34
N HIS A 197 -0.18 4.51 39.48
CA HIS A 197 -0.91 5.68 39.97
C HIS A 197 -1.94 5.31 41.07
N PHE A 198 -2.74 4.25 40.83
CA PHE A 198 -3.65 3.70 41.81
C PHE A 198 -2.91 3.28 43.13
N LEU A 199 -1.76 2.62 43.01
CA LEU A 199 -0.99 2.23 44.19
C LEU A 199 -0.54 3.43 45.04
N HIS A 200 -0.33 4.60 44.43
CA HIS A 200 0.03 5.83 45.11
C HIS A 200 -1.18 6.53 45.75
N THR A 201 -2.34 6.55 45.07
CA THR A 201 -3.54 7.28 45.53
C THR A 201 -4.47 6.46 46.40
N GLY A 202 -4.47 5.14 46.21
CA GLY A 202 -5.38 4.21 46.87
C GLY A 202 -6.83 4.25 46.34
N ASN A 203 -7.11 5.07 45.36
CA ASN A 203 -8.43 5.21 44.73
C ASN A 203 -8.45 4.51 43.36
N TRP A 204 -9.30 3.51 43.20
CA TRP A 204 -9.39 2.74 41.97
C TRP A 204 -9.93 3.54 40.78
N ASP A 205 -10.72 4.56 40.99
CA ASP A 205 -11.21 5.41 39.91
C ASP A 205 -10.06 6.21 39.29
N ASP A 206 -8.99 6.50 40.00
CA ASP A 206 -7.80 7.17 39.50
C ASP A 206 -7.03 6.29 38.46
N PHE A 207 -7.12 4.95 38.58
CA PHE A 207 -6.60 4.04 37.56
C PHE A 207 -7.24 4.33 36.19
N TRP A 208 -8.56 4.39 36.15
CA TRP A 208 -9.30 4.63 34.91
C TRP A 208 -9.13 6.05 34.39
N THR A 209 -9.16 7.03 35.29
CA THR A 209 -8.92 8.44 34.94
C THR A 209 -7.53 8.62 34.32
N HIS A 210 -6.51 8.04 34.98
CA HIS A 210 -5.14 8.12 34.47
C HIS A 210 -4.98 7.45 33.09
N LEU A 211 -5.60 6.28 32.91
CA LEU A 211 -5.54 5.52 31.66
C LEU A 211 -6.22 6.27 30.52
N TYR A 212 -7.37 6.88 30.79
CA TYR A 212 -8.10 7.66 29.79
C TYR A 212 -7.42 9.00 29.47
N ASP A 213 -7.09 9.80 30.49
CA ASP A 213 -6.56 11.16 30.31
C ASP A 213 -5.17 11.17 29.64
N ASN A 214 -4.32 10.17 29.95
CA ASN A 214 -2.97 10.13 29.44
C ASN A 214 -2.78 9.27 28.19
N HIS A 215 -3.67 8.28 27.96
CA HIS A 215 -3.48 7.28 26.91
C HIS A 215 -4.72 7.04 26.05
N SER A 216 -5.83 7.73 26.34
CA SER A 216 -7.13 7.61 25.66
C SER A 216 -7.69 6.17 25.64
N LEU A 217 -7.29 5.33 26.59
CA LEU A 217 -7.75 3.95 26.73
C LEU A 217 -8.95 3.87 27.66
N THR A 218 -10.03 3.25 27.19
CA THR A 218 -11.28 3.07 27.91
C THR A 218 -11.42 1.67 28.49
N ARG A 219 -12.48 1.44 29.29
CA ARG A 219 -12.84 0.09 29.78
C ARG A 219 -13.20 -0.84 28.63
N GLU A 220 -13.86 -0.30 27.61
CA GLU A 220 -14.27 -1.00 26.41
C GLU A 220 -13.06 -1.44 25.58
N ASP A 221 -12.04 -0.59 25.48
CA ASP A 221 -10.79 -0.93 24.82
C ASP A 221 -10.08 -2.10 25.50
N LEU A 222 -9.97 -2.06 26.82
CA LEU A 222 -9.38 -3.17 27.56
C LEU A 222 -10.24 -4.45 27.46
N ALA A 223 -11.55 -4.33 27.44
CA ALA A 223 -12.46 -5.46 27.26
C ALA A 223 -12.37 -6.06 25.85
N SER A 224 -12.11 -5.25 24.82
CA SER A 224 -11.92 -5.69 23.43
C SER A 224 -10.58 -6.39 23.20
N MET A 225 -9.60 -6.19 24.08
CA MET A 225 -8.35 -6.95 24.08
C MET A 225 -8.61 -8.42 24.46
N LYS A 226 -9.29 -9.15 23.58
CA LYS A 226 -9.88 -10.48 23.82
C LYS A 226 -8.93 -11.57 24.33
N ALA A 227 -7.63 -11.38 24.22
CA ALA A 227 -6.68 -12.39 24.64
C ALA A 227 -6.39 -12.26 26.14
N GLY A 228 -7.12 -13.00 26.95
CA GLY A 228 -6.85 -13.20 28.37
C GLY A 228 -7.70 -12.40 29.35
N TRP A 229 -8.33 -11.31 28.92
CA TRP A 229 -9.37 -10.67 29.72
C TRP A 229 -10.69 -11.39 29.50
N ARG A 230 -11.29 -11.91 30.58
CA ARG A 230 -12.63 -12.50 30.48
C ARG A 230 -13.63 -11.40 30.20
N THR A 231 -14.51 -11.64 29.23
CA THR A 231 -15.51 -10.69 28.72
C THR A 231 -16.55 -10.20 29.74
N GLU A 232 -16.59 -10.77 30.91
CA GLU A 232 -17.53 -10.41 32.01
C GLU A 232 -16.96 -9.32 32.94
N GLY A 233 -16.43 -8.27 32.29
CA GLY A 233 -15.94 -7.10 32.98
C GLY A 233 -14.47 -7.22 33.40
N ILE A 234 -13.71 -6.18 33.10
CA ILE A 234 -12.43 -5.94 33.80
C ILE A 234 -12.83 -5.74 35.24
N LEU A 235 -12.58 -6.78 35.97
CA LEU A 235 -13.07 -6.92 37.28
C LEU A 235 -12.40 -5.91 38.19
N GLY A 236 -13.21 -5.36 38.90
CA GLY A 236 -12.89 -4.34 39.83
C GLY A 236 -11.86 -4.67 40.81
N PRO A 237 -11.77 -3.77 41.75
CA PRO A 237 -10.55 -3.03 41.99
C PRO A 237 -9.44 -3.97 42.43
N GLY A 238 -8.22 -3.69 42.01
CA GLY A 238 -7.04 -4.24 42.67
C GLY A 238 -7.05 -3.83 44.14
N ASN A 239 -6.43 -4.65 44.98
CA ASN A 239 -6.22 -4.28 46.37
C ASN A 239 -5.18 -3.16 46.48
N HIS A 240 -5.43 -2.17 47.27
CA HIS A 240 -4.43 -1.15 47.57
C HIS A 240 -3.28 -1.77 48.39
N LEU A 241 -2.22 -2.13 47.73
CA LEU A 241 -1.04 -2.78 48.26
C LEU A 241 0.22 -1.90 48.04
N PRO A 242 0.47 -0.86 48.87
CA PRO A 242 1.57 0.08 48.67
C PRO A 242 2.95 -0.58 48.60
N GLN A 243 3.12 -1.76 49.20
CA GLN A 243 4.37 -2.53 49.10
C GLN A 243 4.72 -2.97 47.66
N LEU A 244 3.73 -2.98 46.76
CA LEU A 244 3.96 -3.32 45.35
C LEU A 244 4.54 -2.17 44.50
N ILE A 245 4.62 -0.95 45.04
CA ILE A 245 5.09 0.22 44.26
C ILE A 245 6.49 -0.03 43.66
N ASN A 246 7.46 -0.48 44.44
CA ASN A 246 8.80 -0.73 43.96
C ASN A 246 8.90 -1.98 43.05
N PRO A 247 8.33 -3.14 43.41
CA PRO A 247 8.26 -4.27 42.50
C PRO A 247 7.56 -3.93 41.17
N MET A 248 6.49 -3.13 41.22
CA MET A 248 5.75 -2.72 40.03
C MET A 248 6.54 -1.72 39.15
N LYS A 249 7.33 -0.83 39.75
CA LYS A 249 8.28 0.02 39.02
C LYS A 249 9.35 -0.79 38.28
N HIS A 250 9.82 -1.86 38.90
CA HIS A 250 10.74 -2.78 38.24
C HIS A 250 10.06 -3.52 37.09
N PHE A 251 8.83 -3.99 37.31
CA PHE A 251 8.04 -4.64 36.27
C PHE A 251 7.70 -3.68 35.11
N TYR A 252 7.36 -2.42 35.42
CA TYR A 252 7.17 -1.36 34.45
C TYR A 252 8.42 -1.14 33.55
N TRP A 253 9.61 -1.19 34.18
CA TRP A 253 10.84 -1.12 33.42
C TRP A 253 11.00 -2.31 32.43
N ILE A 254 10.66 -3.54 32.87
CA ILE A 254 10.65 -4.73 31.98
C ILE A 254 9.68 -4.52 30.81
N LEU A 255 8.47 -4.03 31.08
CA LEU A 255 7.49 -3.74 30.02
C LEU A 255 8.03 -2.69 29.02
N ARG A 256 8.61 -1.62 29.55
CA ARG A 256 9.20 -0.58 28.68
C ARG A 256 10.38 -1.06 27.85
N ILE A 257 11.21 -1.90 28.40
CA ILE A 257 12.31 -2.52 27.66
C ILE A 257 11.78 -3.41 26.53
N THR A 258 10.73 -4.16 26.81
CA THR A 258 10.20 -5.13 25.87
C THR A 258 9.38 -4.48 24.75
N HIS A 259 8.56 -3.48 25.07
CA HIS A 259 7.60 -2.88 24.12
C HIS A 259 7.98 -1.48 23.66
N GLY A 260 8.66 -0.71 24.43
CA GLY A 260 8.80 0.74 24.29
C GLY A 260 10.06 1.23 23.59
N GLY A 261 10.63 0.54 22.60
CA GLY A 261 11.90 0.95 22.00
C GLY A 261 13.10 0.76 22.93
N GLY A 262 12.87 0.40 24.19
CA GLY A 262 13.87 -0.02 25.16
C GLY A 262 14.46 -1.40 24.89
N ASN A 263 14.03 -2.03 23.79
CA ASN A 263 14.60 -3.27 23.27
C ASN A 263 16.07 -3.10 22.80
N MET A 264 16.52 -1.85 22.64
CA MET A 264 17.89 -1.53 22.25
C MET A 264 18.94 -2.08 23.23
N ASN A 265 18.75 -1.89 24.55
CA ASN A 265 19.71 -2.39 25.55
C ASN A 265 19.81 -3.92 25.50
N SER A 266 18.67 -4.60 25.51
CA SER A 266 18.64 -6.06 25.39
C SER A 266 19.20 -6.54 24.06
N ALA A 267 18.89 -5.86 22.96
CA ALA A 267 19.44 -6.18 21.65
C ALA A 267 20.95 -6.02 21.63
N MET A 268 21.48 -4.95 22.22
CA MET A 268 22.91 -4.71 22.33
C MET A 268 23.61 -5.77 23.18
N ASP A 269 23.01 -6.13 24.33
CA ASP A 269 23.61 -7.14 25.23
C ASP A 269 23.76 -8.52 24.54
N HIS A 270 22.79 -8.92 23.71
CA HIS A 270 22.87 -10.17 22.97
C HIS A 270 23.83 -10.10 21.77
N ALA A 271 23.96 -8.93 21.16
CA ALA A 271 24.86 -8.74 20.01
C ALA A 271 26.32 -8.51 20.41
N ARG A 272 26.58 -8.24 21.69
CA ARG A 272 27.97 -8.04 22.18
C ARG A 272 28.88 -9.18 21.77
N GLY A 273 30.10 -8.83 21.34
CA GLY A 273 31.10 -9.79 20.87
C GLY A 273 30.87 -10.32 19.45
N ASN A 274 29.77 -9.96 18.82
CA ASN A 274 29.46 -10.35 17.42
C ASN A 274 29.56 -9.18 16.43
N MET A 275 30.12 -8.05 16.86
CA MET A 275 30.34 -6.86 16.04
C MET A 275 31.70 -6.22 16.43
N PRO A 276 32.25 -5.31 15.61
CA PRO A 276 33.49 -4.57 15.91
C PRO A 276 33.39 -3.80 17.23
N GLU A 277 34.50 -3.81 18.01
CA GLU A 277 34.55 -3.18 19.34
C GLU A 277 34.30 -1.66 19.30
N ASP A 278 34.74 -0.98 18.24
CA ASP A 278 34.51 0.44 18.03
C ASP A 278 33.02 0.75 17.89
N ILE A 279 32.27 -0.07 17.12
CA ILE A 279 30.82 0.06 17.00
C ILE A 279 30.14 -0.22 18.34
N GLN A 280 30.57 -1.24 19.09
CA GLN A 280 30.02 -1.52 20.44
C GLN A 280 30.15 -0.31 21.36
N TYR A 281 31.36 0.29 21.42
CA TYR A 281 31.60 1.44 22.25
C TYR A 281 30.70 2.64 21.87
N GLU A 282 30.57 2.92 20.57
CA GLU A 282 29.75 4.03 20.09
C GLU A 282 28.24 3.81 20.31
N ILE A 283 27.75 2.56 20.24
CA ILE A 283 26.36 2.24 20.59
C ILE A 283 26.14 2.40 22.10
N ASP A 284 27.10 2.00 22.95
CA ASP A 284 26.98 2.19 24.39
C ASP A 284 26.98 3.69 24.77
N ASP A 285 27.83 4.51 24.13
CA ASP A 285 27.82 5.96 24.29
C ASP A 285 26.49 6.58 23.85
N MET A 286 25.95 6.15 22.68
CA MET A 286 24.64 6.55 22.19
C MET A 286 23.51 6.19 23.18
N LEU A 287 23.55 5.01 23.76
CA LEU A 287 22.56 4.56 24.74
C LEU A 287 22.63 5.34 26.06
N ALA A 288 23.84 5.74 26.48
CA ALA A 288 24.05 6.59 27.66
C ALA A 288 23.50 8.02 27.44
N ASN A 289 23.54 8.51 26.20
CA ASN A 289 23.18 9.87 25.81
C ASN A 289 21.89 9.93 24.97
N ARG A 290 20.98 8.97 25.13
CA ARG A 290 19.83 8.70 24.23
C ARG A 290 18.90 9.88 23.97
N ASP A 291 18.88 10.90 24.80
CA ASP A 291 17.98 12.06 24.69
C ASP A 291 18.64 13.28 24.05
N GLU A 292 19.89 13.17 23.66
CA GLU A 292 20.63 14.24 23.01
C GLU A 292 20.16 14.46 21.55
N PRO A 293 20.15 15.71 21.05
CA PRO A 293 19.65 16.05 19.70
C PRO A 293 20.41 15.39 18.55
N TRP A 294 21.67 15.02 18.74
CA TRP A 294 22.52 14.39 17.72
C TRP A 294 22.23 12.90 17.51
N ILE A 295 21.47 12.27 18.40
CA ILE A 295 21.21 10.82 18.42
C ILE A 295 20.60 10.30 17.11
N PRO A 296 19.58 10.93 16.49
CA PRO A 296 19.00 10.40 15.25
C PRO A 296 20.05 10.21 14.15
N ASN A 297 20.92 11.20 13.94
CA ASN A 297 21.95 11.10 12.92
C ASN A 297 22.98 10.02 13.25
N LYS A 298 23.35 9.90 14.51
CA LYS A 298 24.28 8.86 14.98
C LYS A 298 23.75 7.44 14.80
N ILE A 299 22.45 7.24 15.01
CA ILE A 299 21.81 5.94 14.76
C ILE A 299 22.00 5.51 13.31
N VAL A 300 21.75 6.41 12.36
CA VAL A 300 21.87 6.09 10.93
C VAL A 300 23.31 5.74 10.56
N GLU A 301 24.27 6.56 11.00
CA GLU A 301 25.69 6.31 10.79
C GLU A 301 26.13 4.93 11.32
N LEU A 302 25.72 4.62 12.55
CA LEU A 302 26.06 3.33 13.18
C LEU A 302 25.39 2.16 12.46
N ARG A 303 24.14 2.32 12.02
CA ARG A 303 23.43 1.29 11.25
C ARG A 303 24.11 1.03 9.90
N GLU A 304 24.53 2.07 9.19
CA GLU A 304 25.26 1.93 7.93
C GLU A 304 26.58 1.15 8.12
N ARG A 305 27.34 1.48 9.17
CA ARG A 305 28.58 0.75 9.49
C ARG A 305 28.28 -0.70 9.93
N LEU A 306 27.26 -0.88 10.77
CA LEU A 306 26.86 -2.20 11.26
C LEU A 306 26.36 -3.09 10.11
N SER A 307 25.71 -2.52 9.09
CA SER A 307 25.19 -3.26 7.95
C SER A 307 26.26 -4.05 7.21
N GLY A 308 27.49 -3.57 7.16
CA GLY A 308 28.62 -4.27 6.61
C GLY A 308 28.98 -5.59 7.32
N THR A 309 28.47 -5.82 8.51
CA THR A 309 28.76 -7.03 9.31
C THR A 309 27.68 -8.13 9.15
N TRP A 310 26.46 -7.77 8.74
CA TRP A 310 25.36 -8.74 8.64
C TRP A 310 24.74 -8.84 7.26
N ARG A 311 24.91 -7.82 6.42
CA ARG A 311 24.30 -7.78 5.11
C ARG A 311 25.17 -8.53 4.10
N TYR A 312 24.57 -9.41 3.31
CA TYR A 312 25.26 -10.17 2.26
C TYR A 312 26.35 -11.15 2.75
N GLY A 313 26.38 -11.47 4.04
CA GLY A 313 27.32 -12.45 4.60
C GLY A 313 26.88 -13.89 4.39
N GLU A 314 27.84 -14.82 4.23
CA GLU A 314 27.55 -16.28 4.19
C GLU A 314 26.95 -16.77 5.51
N GLU A 315 27.39 -16.19 6.63
CA GLU A 315 26.84 -16.44 7.97
C GLU A 315 26.39 -15.13 8.60
N THR A 316 25.09 -14.93 8.65
CA THR A 316 24.49 -13.74 9.28
C THR A 316 24.24 -14.00 10.76
N ASN A 317 24.81 -13.16 11.62
CA ASN A 317 24.52 -13.23 13.05
C ASN A 317 23.13 -12.65 13.35
N ARG A 318 22.23 -13.51 13.83
CA ARG A 318 20.84 -13.18 14.19
C ARG A 318 20.74 -11.98 15.14
N ASP A 319 21.59 -11.92 16.15
CA ASP A 319 21.49 -10.91 17.21
C ASP A 319 21.95 -9.53 16.72
N VAL A 320 22.87 -9.50 15.77
CA VAL A 320 23.29 -8.26 15.09
C VAL A 320 22.17 -7.72 14.19
N VAL A 321 21.47 -8.59 13.46
CA VAL A 321 20.30 -8.18 12.66
C VAL A 321 19.19 -7.65 13.56
N LEU A 322 18.93 -8.31 14.69
CA LEU A 322 17.93 -7.86 15.66
C LEU A 322 18.32 -6.52 16.31
N LEU A 323 19.59 -6.27 16.53
CA LEU A 323 20.08 -4.97 16.98
C LEU A 323 19.84 -3.89 15.93
N ASP A 324 20.13 -4.17 14.66
CA ASP A 324 19.87 -3.21 13.59
C ASP A 324 18.37 -2.89 13.46
N ILE A 325 17.48 -3.88 13.59
CA ILE A 325 16.02 -3.67 13.62
C ILE A 325 15.62 -2.80 14.82
N ALA A 326 16.22 -3.04 15.99
CA ALA A 326 15.95 -2.25 17.18
C ALA A 326 16.41 -0.78 17.01
N MET A 327 17.57 -0.56 16.38
CA MET A 327 18.08 0.78 16.05
C MET A 327 17.18 1.49 15.04
N GLU A 328 16.69 0.79 14.01
CA GLU A 328 15.74 1.33 13.02
C GLU A 328 14.45 1.83 13.70
N LYS A 329 13.90 1.00 14.58
CA LYS A 329 12.69 1.36 15.33
C LYS A 329 12.94 2.51 16.31
N PHE A 330 14.11 2.53 16.97
CA PHE A 330 14.48 3.61 17.87
C PHE A 330 14.61 4.94 17.13
N TYR A 331 15.25 4.95 15.94
CA TYR A 331 15.29 6.11 15.07
C TYR A 331 13.86 6.63 14.75
N ARG A 332 12.99 5.74 14.28
CA ARG A 332 11.60 6.08 13.98
C ARG A 332 10.92 6.77 15.16
N ASN A 333 10.99 6.19 16.36
CA ASN A 333 10.39 6.76 17.56
C ASN A 333 10.94 8.16 17.89
N LYS A 334 12.24 8.39 17.66
CA LYS A 334 12.84 9.73 17.85
C LYS A 334 12.29 10.74 16.84
N ILE A 335 12.12 10.36 15.59
CA ILE A 335 11.56 11.25 14.56
C ILE A 335 10.07 11.51 14.80
N GLU A 336 9.29 10.51 15.22
CA GLU A 336 7.88 10.70 15.56
C GLU A 336 7.69 11.73 16.68
N GLY A 337 8.55 11.68 17.69
CA GLY A 337 8.55 12.64 18.81
C GLY A 337 9.23 13.98 18.53
N LEU A 338 9.80 14.17 17.32
CA LEU A 338 10.57 15.37 17.01
C LEU A 338 9.65 16.59 16.83
N ALA A 339 9.96 17.69 17.56
CA ALA A 339 9.28 18.97 17.40
C ALA A 339 9.89 19.74 16.21
N VAL A 340 9.26 19.63 15.04
CA VAL A 340 9.76 20.18 13.77
C VAL A 340 9.60 21.72 13.69
N ALA A 341 8.66 22.29 14.45
CA ALA A 341 8.31 23.73 14.39
C ALA A 341 9.49 24.69 14.66
N GLY A 342 10.53 24.25 15.38
CA GLY A 342 11.73 25.03 15.67
C GLY A 342 12.88 24.84 14.69
N MET A 343 12.75 23.91 13.74
CA MET A 343 13.82 23.58 12.80
C MET A 343 13.84 24.53 11.61
N THR A 344 15.04 24.89 11.20
CA THR A 344 15.23 25.61 9.92
C THR A 344 14.87 24.70 8.74
N PRO A 345 14.55 25.26 7.57
CA PRO A 345 14.28 24.47 6.37
C PRO A 345 15.44 23.55 5.98
N ASP A 346 16.69 23.96 6.17
CA ASP A 346 17.86 23.14 5.89
C ASP A 346 18.01 21.96 6.86
N GLU A 347 17.69 22.17 8.14
CA GLU A 347 17.68 21.09 9.14
C GLU A 347 16.58 20.06 8.82
N ARG A 348 15.42 20.51 8.31
CA ARG A 348 14.34 19.59 7.88
C ARG A 348 14.77 18.74 6.69
N LEU A 349 15.41 19.35 5.67
CA LEU A 349 15.96 18.62 4.53
C LEU A 349 17.04 17.62 4.97
N GLY A 350 17.92 18.01 5.86
CA GLY A 350 18.93 17.11 6.43
C GLY A 350 18.30 15.95 7.19
N GLN A 351 17.26 16.21 7.98
CA GLN A 351 16.56 15.17 8.72
C GLN A 351 15.74 14.24 7.81
N LEU A 352 15.17 14.75 6.71
CA LEU A 352 14.55 13.94 5.66
C LEU A 352 15.57 12.99 5.02
N GLU A 353 16.76 13.52 4.67
CA GLU A 353 17.85 12.71 4.12
C GLU A 353 18.22 11.56 5.07
N MET A 354 18.38 11.87 6.36
CA MET A 354 18.69 10.84 7.36
C MET A 354 17.56 9.82 7.52
N SER A 355 16.30 10.24 7.38
CA SER A 355 15.14 9.34 7.43
C SER A 355 15.13 8.37 6.25
N ILE A 356 15.40 8.83 5.04
CA ILE A 356 15.52 7.98 3.86
C ILE A 356 16.69 7.01 4.00
N ARG A 357 17.87 7.49 4.41
CA ARG A 357 19.04 6.64 4.67
C ARG A 357 18.74 5.56 5.70
N ASN A 358 18.05 5.92 6.80
CA ASN A 358 17.67 4.95 7.83
C ASN A 358 16.86 3.78 7.27
N VAL A 359 15.91 4.06 6.38
CA VAL A 359 15.10 3.01 5.73
C VAL A 359 15.96 2.19 4.78
N MET A 360 16.80 2.82 3.99
CA MET A 360 17.60 2.16 2.96
C MET A 360 18.71 1.24 3.53
N VAL A 361 19.15 1.44 4.75
CA VAL A 361 20.16 0.56 5.38
C VAL A 361 19.69 -0.90 5.43
N GLY A 362 18.44 -1.14 5.78
CA GLY A 362 17.89 -2.50 5.92
C GLY A 362 17.26 -3.07 4.67
N GLN A 363 17.12 -2.27 3.61
CA GLN A 363 16.20 -2.58 2.53
C GLN A 363 16.73 -2.01 1.21
N ASP A 364 16.59 -2.77 0.13
CA ASP A 364 16.89 -2.30 -1.21
C ASP A 364 15.58 -1.95 -1.92
N PHE A 365 15.41 -0.69 -2.21
CA PHE A 365 14.26 -0.16 -2.91
C PHE A 365 14.75 0.50 -4.21
N ASP A 366 14.56 -0.15 -5.34
CA ASP A 366 15.04 0.37 -6.62
C ASP A 366 14.50 1.76 -6.92
N ARG A 367 13.19 1.97 -6.76
CA ARG A 367 12.55 3.26 -7.00
C ARG A 367 12.98 4.31 -5.95
N MET A 368 13.03 3.93 -4.69
CA MET A 368 13.50 4.84 -3.63
C MET A 368 14.97 5.19 -3.79
N GLY A 369 15.80 4.25 -4.23
CA GLY A 369 17.21 4.51 -4.54
C GLY A 369 17.38 5.57 -5.63
N ALA A 370 16.62 5.48 -6.71
CA ALA A 370 16.63 6.49 -7.79
C ALA A 370 16.09 7.85 -7.30
N ALA A 371 14.98 7.86 -6.55
CA ALA A 371 14.42 9.08 -5.97
C ALA A 371 15.39 9.73 -4.98
N PHE A 372 16.06 8.94 -4.16
CA PHE A 372 17.04 9.41 -3.21
C PHE A 372 18.30 9.99 -3.90
N ALA A 373 18.80 9.34 -4.95
CA ALA A 373 19.89 9.89 -5.73
C ALA A 373 19.53 11.24 -6.38
N PHE A 374 18.30 11.39 -6.85
CA PHE A 374 17.80 12.66 -7.36
C PHE A 374 17.71 13.71 -6.23
N PHE A 375 17.15 13.34 -5.09
CA PHE A 375 17.09 14.21 -3.90
C PHE A 375 18.49 14.66 -3.47
N GLN A 376 19.46 13.75 -3.36
CA GLN A 376 20.83 14.10 -2.99
C GLN A 376 21.49 15.06 -3.99
N LYS A 377 21.24 14.85 -5.29
CA LYS A 377 21.73 15.75 -6.33
C LYS A 377 21.11 17.14 -6.20
N ALA A 378 19.82 17.22 -5.93
CA ALA A 378 19.11 18.48 -5.72
C ALA A 378 19.54 19.19 -4.41
N ASN A 379 19.78 18.42 -3.36
CA ASN A 379 20.18 18.94 -2.03
C ASN A 379 21.66 19.34 -1.95
N GLY A 380 22.51 18.74 -2.81
CA GLY A 380 23.94 19.04 -2.91
C GLY A 380 24.24 20.27 -3.77
N ASP A 381 25.47 20.33 -4.27
CA ASP A 381 25.88 21.37 -5.22
C ASP A 381 25.38 21.05 -6.63
N CYS A 382 24.20 21.54 -6.97
CA CYS A 382 23.63 21.43 -8.31
C CYS A 382 23.91 22.66 -9.19
N GLY A 383 24.76 23.59 -8.74
CA GLY A 383 25.11 24.82 -9.46
C GLY A 383 24.00 25.89 -9.45
N LEU A 384 22.93 25.70 -8.68
CA LEU A 384 21.81 26.62 -8.51
C LEU A 384 21.89 27.31 -7.15
N GLN A 385 21.36 28.52 -7.07
CA GLN A 385 21.28 29.24 -5.81
C GLN A 385 20.31 28.53 -4.86
N ARG A 386 20.79 28.00 -3.73
CA ARG A 386 20.00 27.35 -2.71
C ARG A 386 18.86 28.25 -2.23
N TRP A 387 17.65 27.74 -2.12
CA TRP A 387 16.41 28.46 -1.82
C TRP A 387 16.00 29.51 -2.87
N GLY A 388 16.73 29.59 -4.00
CA GLY A 388 16.27 30.36 -5.16
C GLY A 388 15.16 29.60 -5.92
N PRO A 389 14.36 30.32 -6.74
CA PRO A 389 13.21 29.72 -7.43
C PRO A 389 13.56 28.48 -8.26
N GLU A 390 14.66 28.50 -9.00
CA GLU A 390 15.08 27.38 -9.86
C GLU A 390 15.54 26.17 -9.04
N TRP A 391 16.30 26.40 -7.97
CA TRP A 391 16.69 25.33 -7.07
C TRP A 391 15.46 24.70 -6.41
N SER A 392 14.50 25.54 -5.96
CA SER A 392 13.30 25.07 -5.28
C SER A 392 12.38 24.24 -6.19
N LYS A 393 12.31 24.59 -7.49
CA LYS A 393 11.59 23.76 -8.47
C LYS A 393 12.21 22.37 -8.63
N VAL A 394 13.56 22.29 -8.70
CA VAL A 394 14.27 21.01 -8.79
C VAL A 394 14.09 20.20 -7.52
N MET A 395 14.16 20.85 -6.36
CA MET A 395 13.95 20.21 -5.07
C MET A 395 12.51 19.72 -4.91
N ASP A 396 11.50 20.48 -5.33
CA ASP A 396 10.10 20.08 -5.30
C ASP A 396 9.87 18.80 -6.13
N ALA A 397 10.44 18.76 -7.33
CA ALA A 397 10.40 17.55 -8.16
C ALA A 397 11.11 16.35 -7.50
N ALA A 398 12.21 16.57 -6.80
CA ALA A 398 12.90 15.52 -6.07
C ALA A 398 12.08 15.01 -4.87
N LEU A 399 11.42 15.90 -4.12
CA LEU A 399 10.52 15.54 -3.03
C LEU A 399 9.30 14.75 -3.55
N GLU A 400 8.76 15.15 -4.70
CA GLU A 400 7.67 14.41 -5.36
C GLU A 400 8.11 12.99 -5.71
N SER A 401 9.29 12.84 -6.30
CA SER A 401 9.85 11.52 -6.63
C SER A 401 9.99 10.62 -5.39
N VAL A 402 10.39 11.19 -4.25
CA VAL A 402 10.46 10.46 -2.97
C VAL A 402 9.05 10.06 -2.48
N SER A 403 8.05 10.95 -2.61
CA SER A 403 6.65 10.65 -2.25
C SER A 403 6.12 9.46 -3.04
N LEU A 404 6.23 9.54 -4.36
CA LEU A 404 5.74 8.49 -5.27
C LEU A 404 6.43 7.14 -5.03
N ALA A 405 7.75 7.15 -4.80
CA ALA A 405 8.49 5.93 -4.49
C ALA A 405 8.06 5.32 -3.15
N MET A 406 7.80 6.16 -2.15
CA MET A 406 7.32 5.75 -0.83
C MET A 406 5.91 5.13 -0.92
N GLU A 407 4.99 5.83 -1.57
CA GLU A 407 3.59 5.39 -1.74
C GLU A 407 3.54 4.05 -2.46
N TYR A 408 4.18 3.95 -3.62
CA TYR A 408 4.26 2.71 -4.39
C TYR A 408 4.74 1.53 -3.55
N HIS A 409 5.79 1.72 -2.77
CA HIS A 409 6.36 0.66 -1.95
C HIS A 409 5.44 0.25 -0.81
N MET A 410 4.78 1.23 -0.16
CA MET A 410 3.87 0.98 0.95
C MET A 410 2.59 0.28 0.50
N ASP A 411 2.07 0.64 -0.67
CA ASP A 411 0.91 -0.03 -1.26
C ASP A 411 1.23 -1.51 -1.56
N GLN A 412 2.37 -1.78 -2.18
CA GLN A 412 2.81 -3.16 -2.41
C GLN A 412 2.97 -3.95 -1.10
N LEU A 413 3.55 -3.36 -0.08
CA LEU A 413 3.72 -4.01 1.22
C LEU A 413 2.36 -4.31 1.87
N CYS A 414 1.41 -3.39 1.78
CA CYS A 414 0.05 -3.55 2.28
C CYS A 414 -0.64 -4.74 1.60
N GLU A 415 -0.69 -4.74 0.28
CA GLU A 415 -1.33 -5.81 -0.51
C GLU A 415 -0.71 -7.18 -0.27
N LEU A 416 0.63 -7.27 -0.35
CA LEU A 416 1.36 -8.52 -0.11
C LEU A 416 1.14 -9.07 1.30
N SER A 417 0.94 -8.20 2.28
CA SER A 417 0.75 -8.61 3.67
C SER A 417 -0.70 -8.97 3.97
N GLN A 418 -1.66 -8.27 3.38
CA GLN A 418 -3.08 -8.44 3.65
C GLN A 418 -3.57 -9.82 3.24
N TYR A 419 -3.29 -10.22 2.01
CA TYR A 419 -3.84 -11.44 1.46
C TYR A 419 -3.50 -12.73 2.23
N PRO A 420 -2.23 -13.03 2.60
CA PRO A 420 -1.94 -14.18 3.45
C PRO A 420 -2.63 -14.11 4.81
N ALA A 421 -2.81 -12.91 5.37
CA ALA A 421 -3.52 -12.72 6.63
C ALA A 421 -5.01 -13.08 6.49
N ASP A 422 -5.66 -12.69 5.40
CA ASP A 422 -7.04 -13.06 5.08
C ASP A 422 -7.19 -14.58 5.02
N VAL A 423 -6.35 -15.25 4.22
CA VAL A 423 -6.41 -16.69 4.03
C VAL A 423 -6.16 -17.46 5.33
N ILE A 424 -5.10 -17.11 6.05
CA ILE A 424 -4.73 -17.78 7.30
C ILE A 424 -5.74 -17.44 8.40
N GLY A 425 -6.14 -16.18 8.48
CA GLY A 425 -7.08 -15.68 9.48
C GLY A 425 -8.47 -16.30 9.34
N MET A 426 -9.01 -16.39 8.13
CA MET A 426 -10.28 -17.08 7.88
C MET A 426 -10.22 -18.57 8.23
N GLN A 427 -9.12 -19.26 7.87
CA GLN A 427 -8.95 -20.68 8.20
C GLN A 427 -8.83 -20.92 9.70
N ALA A 428 -8.22 -19.99 10.42
CA ALA A 428 -8.04 -20.04 11.87
C ALA A 428 -9.23 -19.46 12.65
N GLU A 429 -10.23 -18.91 11.96
CA GLU A 429 -11.36 -18.17 12.58
C GLU A 429 -10.86 -17.06 13.53
N CYS A 430 -9.88 -16.28 13.06
CA CYS A 430 -9.37 -15.13 13.78
C CYS A 430 -10.43 -14.04 13.90
N ASP A 431 -10.24 -13.14 14.85
CA ASP A 431 -11.09 -11.97 15.00
C ASP A 431 -10.95 -11.05 13.76
N GLU A 432 -12.08 -10.70 13.16
CA GLU A 432 -12.18 -9.97 11.89
C GLU A 432 -11.37 -8.66 11.90
N GLN A 433 -11.40 -7.90 12.99
CA GLN A 433 -10.64 -6.65 13.11
C GLN A 433 -9.11 -6.81 12.92
N TYR A 434 -8.53 -7.95 13.29
CA TYR A 434 -7.10 -8.20 13.11
C TYR A 434 -6.76 -8.71 11.70
N ILE A 435 -7.77 -9.17 10.97
CA ILE A 435 -7.63 -9.59 9.59
C ILE A 435 -7.79 -8.38 8.67
N LEU A 436 -8.89 -7.66 8.78
CA LEU A 436 -9.26 -6.56 7.87
C LEU A 436 -8.20 -5.46 7.78
N ASN A 437 -7.56 -5.13 8.90
CA ASN A 437 -6.57 -4.05 8.95
C ASN A 437 -5.13 -4.55 8.98
N PHE A 438 -4.87 -5.82 8.68
CA PHE A 438 -3.53 -6.40 8.85
C PHE A 438 -2.46 -5.68 8.03
N GLY A 439 -2.71 -5.47 6.73
CA GLY A 439 -1.79 -4.77 5.83
C GLY A 439 -1.57 -3.31 6.25
N GLU A 440 -2.63 -2.61 6.62
CA GLU A 440 -2.56 -1.23 7.11
C GLU A 440 -1.71 -1.12 8.39
N GLU A 441 -1.90 -2.03 9.33
CA GLU A 441 -1.08 -2.10 10.55
C GLU A 441 0.40 -2.38 10.27
N VAL A 442 0.70 -3.15 9.22
CA VAL A 442 2.07 -3.37 8.76
C VAL A 442 2.69 -2.08 8.24
N VAL A 443 1.97 -1.36 7.40
CA VAL A 443 2.42 -0.05 6.86
C VAL A 443 2.60 0.98 7.97
N ARG A 444 1.65 1.10 8.88
CA ARG A 444 1.73 1.99 10.05
C ARG A 444 2.92 1.66 10.95
N GLY A 445 3.26 0.37 11.05
CA GLY A 445 4.42 -0.11 11.80
C GLY A 445 5.78 0.13 11.12
N HIS A 446 5.81 0.54 9.85
CA HIS A 446 7.02 0.63 9.06
C HIS A 446 7.84 1.91 9.32
N SER A 447 9.17 1.82 9.20
CA SER A 447 10.09 2.96 9.41
C SER A 447 9.95 4.08 8.37
N MET A 448 9.29 3.81 7.24
CA MET A 448 8.94 4.78 6.21
C MET A 448 8.06 5.93 6.76
N PHE A 449 7.39 5.70 7.88
CA PHE A 449 6.62 6.75 8.56
C PHE A 449 7.47 7.98 8.93
N ALA A 450 8.74 7.78 9.29
CA ALA A 450 9.67 8.88 9.56
C ALA A 450 9.95 9.70 8.29
N VAL A 451 10.06 9.04 7.12
CA VAL A 451 10.22 9.70 5.82
C VAL A 451 8.96 10.52 5.51
N SER A 452 7.78 9.90 5.62
CA SER A 452 6.49 10.56 5.36
C SER A 452 6.30 11.82 6.22
N LYS A 453 6.59 11.74 7.53
CA LYS A 453 6.53 12.89 8.43
C LYS A 453 7.43 14.02 7.96
N MET A 454 8.72 13.74 7.73
CA MET A 454 9.69 14.79 7.36
C MET A 454 9.42 15.35 5.96
N LEU A 455 8.90 14.53 5.04
CA LEU A 455 8.49 14.96 3.72
C LEU A 455 7.33 15.98 3.80
N GLY A 456 6.28 15.67 4.54
CA GLY A 456 5.14 16.58 4.75
C GLY A 456 5.55 17.91 5.35
N GLU A 457 6.45 17.89 6.35
CA GLU A 457 6.96 19.10 7.03
C GLU A 457 7.90 19.95 6.15
N THR A 458 8.46 19.39 5.08
CA THR A 458 9.45 20.05 4.23
C THR A 458 8.83 20.60 2.95
N ARG A 459 7.90 19.91 2.36
CA ARG A 459 7.36 20.16 1.02
C ARG A 459 6.73 21.55 0.89
N ALA A 460 5.88 21.94 1.83
CA ALA A 460 5.22 23.26 1.79
C ALA A 460 6.22 24.42 1.71
N THR A 461 7.34 24.35 2.46
CA THR A 461 8.38 25.37 2.46
C THR A 461 9.11 25.46 1.12
N VAL A 462 9.41 24.31 0.50
CA VAL A 462 10.07 24.25 -0.81
C VAL A 462 9.16 24.80 -1.89
N ARG A 463 7.88 24.46 -1.92
CA ARG A 463 6.89 24.97 -2.87
C ARG A 463 6.74 26.49 -2.75
N GLN A 464 6.68 27.02 -1.53
CA GLN A 464 6.65 28.45 -1.30
C GLN A 464 7.90 29.15 -1.85
N ALA A 465 9.10 28.59 -1.62
CA ALA A 465 10.34 29.13 -2.14
C ALA A 465 10.44 29.00 -3.68
N ALA A 466 9.80 28.01 -4.28
CA ALA A 466 9.67 27.86 -5.73
C ALA A 466 8.73 28.91 -6.35
N GLY A 467 8.07 29.73 -5.54
CA GLY A 467 7.04 30.66 -5.98
C GLY A 467 5.81 29.96 -6.54
N ARG A 468 5.59 28.71 -6.15
CA ARG A 468 4.39 27.97 -6.52
C ARG A 468 3.26 28.29 -5.55
N SER A 469 2.08 28.36 -6.10
CA SER A 469 0.85 28.37 -5.32
C SER A 469 0.79 27.15 -4.37
N PRO A 470 0.15 27.28 -3.19
CA PRO A 470 -0.15 26.12 -2.37
C PRO A 470 -1.09 25.12 -3.09
N TRP A 471 -1.77 25.57 -4.13
CA TRP A 471 -2.61 24.75 -4.97
C TRP A 471 -1.81 24.02 -6.04
N ASP A 472 -2.18 22.77 -6.27
CA ASP A 472 -1.70 21.94 -7.36
C ASP A 472 -2.89 21.65 -8.27
N VAL A 473 -2.96 22.34 -9.41
CA VAL A 473 -4.14 22.30 -10.27
C VAL A 473 -3.95 21.28 -11.39
N ALA A 474 -4.69 20.20 -11.33
CA ALA A 474 -4.66 19.12 -12.33
C ALA A 474 -5.60 19.34 -13.51
N ALA A 475 -6.68 20.10 -13.32
CA ALA A 475 -7.60 20.53 -14.38
C ALA A 475 -8.27 21.85 -14.01
N LEU A 476 -8.20 22.84 -14.91
CA LEU A 476 -8.78 24.18 -14.69
C LEU A 476 -10.29 24.27 -14.93
N GLY A 477 -10.90 23.21 -15.45
CA GLY A 477 -12.28 23.27 -15.89
C GLY A 477 -12.43 23.99 -17.25
N LYS A 478 -13.64 24.44 -17.58
CA LYS A 478 -13.90 25.18 -18.81
C LYS A 478 -13.66 26.69 -18.58
N PRO A 479 -12.73 27.32 -19.31
CA PRO A 479 -12.45 28.76 -19.16
C PRO A 479 -13.69 29.64 -19.39
N GLU A 480 -14.64 29.19 -20.19
CA GLU A 480 -15.88 29.91 -20.51
C GLU A 480 -16.92 29.83 -19.37
N LEU A 481 -16.76 28.90 -18.45
CA LEU A 481 -17.59 28.66 -17.29
C LEU A 481 -16.79 28.98 -16.02
N SER A 482 -16.28 30.17 -15.88
CA SER A 482 -15.45 30.61 -14.74
C SER A 482 -16.12 30.50 -13.34
N LEU A 483 -17.25 29.82 -13.27
CA LEU A 483 -18.06 29.63 -12.09
C LEU A 483 -17.97 28.18 -11.63
N HIS A 484 -16.84 27.79 -11.02
CA HIS A 484 -16.83 26.60 -10.17
C HIS A 484 -17.50 26.97 -8.84
N ALA A 485 -18.80 26.72 -8.78
CA ALA A 485 -19.59 27.12 -7.62
C ALA A 485 -20.52 25.96 -7.23
N GLY A 486 -20.74 25.82 -5.94
CA GLY A 486 -21.61 24.80 -5.39
C GLY A 486 -21.53 24.73 -3.87
N LYS A 487 -22.28 23.83 -3.29
CA LYS A 487 -22.19 23.55 -1.86
C LYS A 487 -21.01 22.63 -1.57
N ILE A 488 -20.16 23.04 -0.65
CA ILE A 488 -19.05 22.18 -0.20
C ILE A 488 -19.58 20.91 0.46
N THR A 489 -19.24 19.78 -0.12
CA THR A 489 -19.57 18.44 0.41
C THR A 489 -18.28 17.69 0.72
N VAL A 490 -18.08 17.34 1.98
CA VAL A 490 -16.92 16.55 2.43
C VAL A 490 -17.28 15.08 2.35
N VAL A 491 -16.71 14.39 1.38
CA VAL A 491 -17.01 12.96 1.11
C VAL A 491 -15.87 12.37 0.29
N ALA A 492 -15.58 11.08 0.46
CA ALA A 492 -14.68 10.39 -0.45
C ALA A 492 -15.36 10.28 -1.83
N LEU A 493 -14.63 10.61 -2.89
CA LEU A 493 -15.19 10.63 -4.25
C LEU A 493 -15.66 9.23 -4.67
N GLU A 494 -15.02 8.18 -4.19
CA GLU A 494 -15.41 6.79 -4.41
C GLU A 494 -16.79 6.45 -3.83
N ASP A 495 -17.20 7.10 -2.75
CA ASP A 495 -18.49 6.84 -2.09
C ASP A 495 -19.70 7.46 -2.82
N ILE A 496 -19.46 8.38 -3.74
CA ILE A 496 -20.52 9.09 -4.48
C ILE A 496 -20.56 8.70 -5.96
N GLN A 497 -19.88 7.62 -6.34
CA GLN A 497 -19.91 7.11 -7.71
C GLN A 497 -21.36 6.76 -8.11
N GLY A 498 -21.77 7.23 -9.29
CA GLY A 498 -23.12 7.01 -9.81
C GLY A 498 -24.23 7.88 -9.20
N MET A 499 -23.89 8.82 -8.29
CA MET A 499 -24.83 9.86 -7.85
C MET A 499 -24.96 10.97 -8.89
N ASP A 500 -26.06 11.74 -8.83
CA ASP A 500 -26.33 12.88 -9.69
C ASP A 500 -26.61 14.13 -8.83
N TYR A 501 -25.79 15.15 -8.98
CA TYR A 501 -25.89 16.42 -8.28
C TYR A 501 -26.29 17.58 -9.24
N SER A 502 -26.85 17.26 -10.41
CA SER A 502 -27.19 18.27 -11.42
C SER A 502 -28.19 19.30 -10.92
N ASP A 503 -29.09 18.89 -10.03
CA ASP A 503 -30.10 19.79 -9.45
C ASP A 503 -29.59 20.61 -8.26
N ASP A 504 -28.55 20.14 -7.58
CA ASP A 504 -27.91 20.83 -6.43
C ASP A 504 -26.38 20.70 -6.53
N PRO A 505 -25.73 21.52 -7.37
CA PRO A 505 -24.32 21.41 -7.68
C PRO A 505 -23.43 21.48 -6.46
N VAL A 506 -22.38 20.64 -6.44
CA VAL A 506 -21.49 20.48 -5.29
C VAL A 506 -20.02 20.72 -5.66
N VAL A 507 -19.28 21.23 -4.68
CA VAL A 507 -17.84 21.21 -4.62
C VAL A 507 -17.43 20.08 -3.68
N VAL A 508 -16.80 19.06 -4.19
CA VAL A 508 -16.39 17.89 -3.39
C VAL A 508 -15.04 18.16 -2.75
N LEU A 509 -14.95 17.95 -1.43
CA LEU A 509 -13.69 17.84 -0.70
C LEU A 509 -13.45 16.37 -0.39
N SER A 510 -12.50 15.74 -1.09
CA SER A 510 -12.10 14.37 -0.89
C SER A 510 -10.65 14.33 -0.38
N ALA A 511 -10.41 13.76 0.78
CA ALA A 511 -9.08 13.75 1.39
C ALA A 511 -8.04 13.04 0.51
N ARG A 512 -8.47 12.02 -0.25
CA ARG A 512 -7.64 11.25 -1.19
C ARG A 512 -8.43 10.93 -2.45
N LEU A 513 -7.70 10.72 -3.53
CA LEU A 513 -8.22 10.22 -4.79
C LEU A 513 -7.41 9.00 -5.21
N GLY A 514 -8.07 7.93 -5.57
CA GLY A 514 -7.45 6.70 -6.08
C GLY A 514 -6.99 6.79 -7.53
N GLY A 515 -7.38 7.90 -8.21
CA GLY A 515 -7.02 8.19 -9.60
C GLY A 515 -7.88 7.45 -10.64
N LEU A 516 -8.77 6.57 -10.22
CA LEU A 516 -9.63 5.75 -11.08
C LEU A 516 -11.11 6.14 -11.00
N GLU A 517 -11.47 7.06 -10.14
CA GLU A 517 -12.83 7.50 -9.93
C GLU A 517 -13.36 8.32 -11.11
N ASP A 518 -14.65 8.20 -11.38
CA ASP A 518 -15.39 9.11 -12.25
C ASP A 518 -15.90 10.31 -11.45
N ILE A 519 -16.15 11.41 -12.14
CA ILE A 519 -16.73 12.60 -11.53
C ILE A 519 -18.24 12.59 -11.78
N PRO A 520 -19.07 12.51 -10.71
CA PRO A 520 -20.52 12.49 -10.86
C PRO A 520 -21.05 13.77 -11.51
N PRO A 521 -22.18 13.69 -12.25
CA PRO A 521 -22.86 14.88 -12.80
C PRO A 521 -23.19 15.89 -11.71
N GLY A 522 -23.06 17.17 -12.01
CA GLY A 522 -23.30 18.27 -11.06
C GLY A 522 -22.17 18.54 -10.06
N VAL A 523 -21.10 17.76 -10.07
CA VAL A 523 -19.86 18.12 -9.37
C VAL A 523 -19.12 19.18 -10.19
N THR A 524 -18.96 20.38 -9.64
CA THR A 524 -18.35 21.53 -10.32
C THR A 524 -16.85 21.67 -10.04
N ALA A 525 -16.42 21.17 -8.91
CA ALA A 525 -15.01 21.10 -8.53
C ALA A 525 -14.76 19.92 -7.62
N VAL A 526 -13.57 19.31 -7.76
CA VAL A 526 -13.03 18.30 -6.82
C VAL A 526 -11.74 18.86 -6.25
N LEU A 527 -11.74 19.06 -4.93
CA LEU A 527 -10.58 19.52 -4.18
C LEU A 527 -10.09 18.38 -3.29
N THR A 528 -8.79 18.13 -3.28
CA THR A 528 -8.20 17.04 -2.50
C THR A 528 -6.99 17.50 -1.69
N ALA A 529 -6.69 16.80 -0.59
CA ALA A 529 -5.47 17.02 0.17
C ALA A 529 -4.24 16.33 -0.44
N SER A 530 -4.44 15.34 -1.31
CA SER A 530 -3.38 14.56 -1.93
C SER A 530 -3.03 15.11 -3.32
N PRO A 531 -1.76 15.12 -3.72
CA PRO A 531 -1.36 15.42 -5.10
C PRO A 531 -2.09 14.55 -6.11
N VAL A 532 -2.41 15.11 -7.27
CA VAL A 532 -3.11 14.42 -8.36
C VAL A 532 -2.15 14.23 -9.53
N ASP A 533 -2.04 13.00 -10.01
CA ASP A 533 -1.35 12.71 -11.26
C ASP A 533 -2.13 13.31 -12.44
N LEU A 534 -1.49 14.17 -13.21
CA LEU A 534 -2.10 14.90 -14.35
C LEU A 534 -2.59 13.98 -15.45
N LEU A 535 -2.06 12.78 -15.56
CA LEU A 535 -2.45 11.75 -16.52
C LEU A 535 -3.34 10.67 -15.90
N SER A 536 -3.70 10.81 -14.63
CA SER A 536 -4.70 9.94 -14.01
C SER A 536 -6.04 10.07 -14.74
N HIS A 537 -6.82 9.01 -14.65
CA HIS A 537 -8.14 9.01 -15.29
C HIS A 537 -9.03 10.15 -14.79
N ILE A 538 -9.03 10.38 -13.48
CA ILE A 538 -9.82 11.47 -12.90
C ILE A 538 -9.39 12.84 -13.45
N ALA A 539 -8.09 13.06 -13.65
CA ALA A 539 -7.59 14.31 -14.20
C ALA A 539 -8.01 14.50 -15.68
N ILE A 540 -7.94 13.42 -16.47
CA ILE A 540 -8.42 13.43 -17.87
C ILE A 540 -9.93 13.70 -17.91
N ARG A 541 -10.71 13.03 -17.06
CA ARG A 541 -12.16 13.24 -16.98
C ARG A 541 -12.53 14.64 -16.55
N ALA A 542 -11.86 15.18 -15.54
CA ALA A 542 -12.05 16.54 -15.07
C ALA A 542 -11.88 17.55 -16.21
N ARG A 543 -10.83 17.39 -17.02
CA ARG A 543 -10.60 18.23 -18.20
C ARG A 543 -11.70 18.08 -19.27
N GLN A 544 -12.09 16.84 -19.56
CA GLN A 544 -13.14 16.55 -20.55
C GLN A 544 -14.51 17.09 -20.14
N THR A 545 -14.86 16.94 -18.87
CA THR A 545 -16.14 17.40 -18.33
C THR A 545 -16.14 18.87 -17.94
N GLY A 546 -14.98 19.52 -17.93
CA GLY A 546 -14.84 20.92 -17.55
C GLY A 546 -14.99 21.15 -16.05
N VAL A 547 -14.63 20.16 -15.22
CA VAL A 547 -14.64 20.23 -13.77
C VAL A 547 -13.27 20.68 -13.28
N LEU A 548 -13.23 21.57 -12.30
CA LEU A 548 -12.00 21.97 -11.64
C LEU A 548 -11.49 20.81 -10.77
N LEU A 549 -10.25 20.41 -10.98
CA LEU A 549 -9.58 19.42 -10.14
C LEU A 549 -8.29 19.99 -9.59
N ALA A 550 -8.19 20.09 -8.28
CA ALA A 550 -7.01 20.66 -7.65
C ALA A 550 -6.70 20.04 -6.28
N ALA A 551 -5.42 19.96 -5.96
CA ALA A 551 -4.95 19.56 -4.65
C ALA A 551 -4.53 20.75 -3.79
N MET A 552 -4.81 20.66 -2.48
CA MET A 552 -4.30 21.53 -1.43
C MET A 552 -3.47 20.71 -0.45
N PRO A 553 -2.21 20.41 -0.77
CA PRO A 553 -1.36 19.60 0.09
C PRO A 553 -0.92 20.30 1.37
N ASP A 554 -1.12 21.63 1.47
CA ASP A 554 -0.85 22.38 2.70
C ASP A 554 -1.88 22.03 3.78
N PRO A 555 -1.47 21.45 4.93
CA PRO A 555 -2.42 21.05 5.97
C PRO A 555 -3.23 22.22 6.54
N GLY A 556 -2.65 23.42 6.60
CA GLY A 556 -3.34 24.62 7.06
C GLY A 556 -4.44 25.06 6.10
N GLY A 557 -4.11 25.16 4.80
CA GLY A 557 -5.07 25.46 3.74
C GLY A 557 -6.17 24.43 3.62
N TRP A 558 -5.83 23.13 3.76
CA TRP A 558 -6.83 22.06 3.79
C TRP A 558 -7.78 22.18 4.98
N ALA A 559 -7.25 22.41 6.18
CA ALA A 559 -8.07 22.61 7.38
C ALA A 559 -9.03 23.79 7.22
N ASP A 560 -8.58 24.89 6.61
CA ASP A 560 -9.42 26.06 6.29
C ASP A 560 -10.57 25.71 5.34
N LEU A 561 -10.32 24.90 4.31
CA LEU A 561 -11.35 24.40 3.40
C LEU A 561 -12.39 23.55 4.11
N MET A 562 -11.93 22.67 5.00
CA MET A 562 -12.80 21.80 5.79
C MET A 562 -13.75 22.60 6.69
N THR A 563 -13.36 23.78 7.17
CA THR A 563 -14.24 24.66 7.97
C THR A 563 -15.43 25.19 7.18
N LYS A 564 -15.34 25.22 5.84
CA LYS A 564 -16.38 25.70 4.92
C LYS A 564 -17.37 24.61 4.51
N SER A 565 -17.28 23.42 5.10
CA SER A 565 -18.22 22.32 4.82
C SER A 565 -19.68 22.75 4.98
N GLY A 566 -20.50 22.43 3.99
CA GLY A 566 -21.91 22.79 3.95
C GLY A 566 -22.22 24.22 3.48
N GLN A 567 -21.21 25.05 3.25
CA GLN A 567 -21.38 26.42 2.74
C GLN A 567 -21.46 26.45 1.21
N GLY A 568 -22.20 27.39 0.66
CA GLY A 568 -22.15 27.72 -0.77
C GLY A 568 -20.90 28.55 -1.08
N VAL A 569 -20.12 28.09 -2.06
CA VAL A 569 -18.87 28.74 -2.43
C VAL A 569 -18.78 28.98 -3.93
N LYS A 570 -17.94 29.92 -4.29
CA LYS A 570 -17.45 30.18 -5.64
C LYS A 570 -15.93 30.08 -5.62
N ILE A 571 -15.36 29.41 -6.62
CA ILE A 571 -13.92 29.27 -6.80
C ILE A 571 -13.51 30.05 -8.04
N ASP A 572 -12.74 31.09 -7.86
CA ASP A 572 -12.13 31.87 -8.95
C ASP A 572 -10.68 31.39 -9.14
N VAL A 573 -10.33 31.12 -10.40
CA VAL A 573 -8.98 30.71 -10.79
C VAL A 573 -8.22 31.96 -11.25
N VAL A 574 -7.18 32.33 -10.53
CA VAL A 574 -6.35 33.50 -10.82
C VAL A 574 -4.90 33.05 -11.01
N GLY A 575 -4.54 32.74 -12.26
CA GLY A 575 -3.24 32.11 -12.56
C GLY A 575 -3.17 30.68 -11.96
N GLU A 576 -2.21 30.45 -11.09
CA GLU A 576 -2.07 29.19 -10.35
C GLU A 576 -2.80 29.21 -8.98
N GLU A 577 -3.44 30.31 -8.61
CA GLU A 577 -4.16 30.44 -7.35
C GLU A 577 -5.66 30.18 -7.51
N LEU A 578 -6.21 29.43 -6.56
CA LEU A 578 -7.64 29.25 -6.40
C LEU A 578 -8.12 30.08 -5.21
N VAL A 579 -9.02 31.00 -5.49
CA VAL A 579 -9.65 31.83 -4.46
C VAL A 579 -11.04 31.28 -4.16
N VAL A 580 -11.19 30.66 -3.00
CA VAL A 580 -12.47 30.10 -2.53
C VAL A 580 -13.19 31.16 -1.71
N SER A 581 -14.28 31.71 -2.24
CA SER A 581 -15.10 32.76 -1.59
C SER A 581 -16.51 32.23 -1.27
N GLU A 582 -17.09 32.72 -0.18
CA GLU A 582 -18.49 32.46 0.14
C GLU A 582 -19.41 33.14 -0.88
N SER A 583 -20.43 32.47 -1.34
CA SER A 583 -21.37 33.00 -2.31
C SER A 583 -22.78 32.48 -2.06
N GLU A 584 -23.70 33.42 -1.77
CA GLU A 584 -25.16 33.11 -1.73
C GLU A 584 -25.71 32.79 -3.15
N LEU A 585 -25.03 33.26 -4.19
CA LEU A 585 -25.35 33.03 -5.59
C LEU A 585 -24.85 31.68 -6.07
N GLY A 586 -23.96 30.98 -5.31
CA GLY A 586 -23.35 29.72 -5.69
C GLY A 586 -24.37 28.61 -6.02
N VAL A 587 -25.45 28.55 -5.28
CA VAL A 587 -26.51 27.57 -5.50
C VAL A 587 -27.42 27.94 -6.68
N ALA A 588 -27.80 29.21 -6.80
CA ALA A 588 -28.73 29.65 -7.85
C ALA A 588 -28.04 29.86 -9.23
N ALA A 589 -26.78 30.29 -9.24
CA ALA A 589 -26.00 30.47 -10.46
C ALA A 589 -25.48 29.13 -11.02
N ALA A 590 -25.10 28.22 -10.16
CA ALA A 590 -24.72 26.88 -10.56
C ALA A 590 -25.89 26.08 -11.17
N ALA A 591 -27.08 26.22 -10.59
CA ALA A 591 -28.30 25.63 -11.15
C ALA A 591 -28.69 26.21 -12.52
N SER A 592 -28.30 27.45 -12.81
CA SER A 592 -28.56 28.09 -14.11
C SER A 592 -27.47 27.79 -15.16
N VAL A 593 -26.28 27.35 -14.73
CA VAL A 593 -25.13 27.03 -15.57
C VAL A 593 -24.95 25.51 -15.71
N ALA A 594 -25.44 24.75 -14.76
CA ALA A 594 -25.64 23.32 -14.89
C ALA A 594 -26.86 23.03 -15.76
N GLY A 595 -26.82 23.46 -16.98
CA GLY A 595 -27.42 22.66 -18.06
C GLY A 595 -26.79 21.26 -17.92
N PRO A 596 -27.46 20.19 -18.36
CA PRO A 596 -26.87 18.86 -18.37
C PRO A 596 -25.45 19.01 -18.88
N PRO A 597 -24.44 18.34 -18.29
CA PRO A 597 -23.07 18.52 -18.73
C PRO A 597 -23.14 18.39 -20.24
N THR A 598 -23.06 19.52 -20.91
CA THR A 598 -22.76 19.55 -22.31
C THR A 598 -21.28 19.23 -22.38
N GLY A 599 -20.91 18.06 -21.83
CA GLY A 599 -19.99 17.26 -22.56
C GLY A 599 -20.61 17.37 -23.91
N GLN A 600 -19.97 17.93 -24.92
CA GLN A 600 -20.36 17.64 -26.24
C GLN A 600 -20.67 16.15 -26.20
N TYR A 601 -21.97 15.82 -26.08
CA TYR A 601 -22.43 14.58 -26.63
C TYR A 601 -21.69 14.60 -27.94
N ILE A 602 -20.68 13.76 -28.07
CA ILE A 602 -20.16 13.48 -29.39
C ILE A 602 -21.36 12.88 -30.02
N GLU A 603 -22.18 13.77 -30.68
CA GLU A 603 -23.40 13.41 -31.32
C GLU A 603 -23.03 12.29 -32.24
N GLY A 604 -23.38 11.05 -31.85
CA GLY A 604 -23.07 9.84 -32.58
C GLY A 604 -21.56 9.53 -32.57
N LEU A 605 -21.05 9.02 -31.41
CA LEU A 605 -19.85 8.20 -31.46
C LEU A 605 -20.16 7.00 -32.34
N THR A 606 -19.93 7.15 -33.64
CA THR A 606 -20.12 6.05 -34.60
C THR A 606 -18.91 5.13 -34.42
N LEU A 607 -19.14 4.00 -33.77
CA LEU A 607 -18.10 2.98 -33.66
C LEU A 607 -17.79 2.44 -35.04
N THR A 608 -16.51 2.24 -35.33
CA THR A 608 -16.15 1.57 -36.60
C THR A 608 -16.71 0.15 -36.62
N PRO A 609 -17.43 -0.25 -37.66
CA PRO A 609 -17.98 -1.59 -37.74
C PRO A 609 -16.90 -2.65 -37.63
N LYS A 610 -17.15 -3.68 -36.80
CA LYS A 610 -16.24 -4.80 -36.64
C LYS A 610 -16.09 -5.55 -37.95
N ALA A 611 -14.83 -5.81 -38.33
CA ALA A 611 -14.49 -6.71 -39.40
C ALA A 611 -14.16 -8.09 -38.87
N ASP A 612 -14.84 -9.12 -39.34
CA ASP A 612 -14.59 -10.49 -38.93
C ASP A 612 -13.31 -11.03 -39.60
N THR A 613 -12.50 -11.71 -38.81
CA THR A 613 -11.30 -12.43 -39.27
C THR A 613 -11.29 -13.84 -38.72
N GLU A 614 -10.77 -14.77 -39.53
CA GLU A 614 -10.60 -16.17 -39.10
C GLU A 614 -9.35 -16.35 -38.21
N ASP A 615 -8.43 -15.39 -38.24
CA ASP A 615 -7.21 -15.46 -37.42
C ASP A 615 -7.54 -15.17 -35.96
N TRP A 616 -6.96 -15.96 -35.03
CA TRP A 616 -7.03 -15.69 -33.62
C TRP A 616 -6.04 -14.59 -33.17
N VAL A 617 -4.91 -14.54 -33.82
CA VAL A 617 -3.85 -13.57 -33.55
C VAL A 617 -3.35 -13.01 -34.87
N VAL A 618 -3.30 -11.70 -34.99
CA VAL A 618 -2.85 -10.98 -36.18
C VAL A 618 -1.58 -10.18 -35.87
N GLY A 619 -0.66 -10.12 -36.83
CA GLY A 619 0.55 -9.29 -36.75
C GLY A 619 0.32 -7.85 -37.23
N PRO A 620 1.31 -6.95 -37.08
CA PRO A 620 1.20 -5.53 -37.43
C PRO A 620 0.80 -5.28 -38.90
N GLU A 621 1.18 -6.19 -39.80
CA GLU A 621 0.82 -6.13 -41.23
C GLU A 621 -0.68 -6.29 -41.51
N LYS A 622 -1.43 -6.81 -40.53
CA LYS A 622 -2.89 -6.98 -40.63
C LYS A 622 -3.65 -6.02 -39.68
N TYR A 623 -2.97 -5.08 -39.05
CA TYR A 623 -3.63 -4.08 -38.21
C TYR A 623 -4.42 -3.12 -39.10
N ALA A 624 -5.71 -3.29 -39.09
CA ALA A 624 -6.64 -2.48 -39.87
C ALA A 624 -7.78 -1.99 -38.97
N GLU A 625 -8.37 -0.90 -39.36
CA GLU A 625 -9.56 -0.36 -38.74
C GLU A 625 -10.70 -1.40 -38.78
N GLY A 626 -11.42 -1.56 -37.69
CA GLY A 626 -12.42 -2.60 -37.53
C GLY A 626 -11.90 -4.00 -37.22
N VAL A 627 -10.61 -4.29 -37.40
CA VAL A 627 -9.97 -5.56 -37.03
C VAL A 627 -9.36 -5.48 -35.63
N VAL A 628 -8.60 -4.41 -35.37
CA VAL A 628 -7.88 -4.20 -34.09
C VAL A 628 -8.17 -2.83 -33.51
N GLY A 629 -7.87 -2.63 -32.23
CA GLY A 629 -8.07 -1.36 -31.53
C GLY A 629 -7.10 -0.25 -31.95
N GLY A 630 -7.42 1.00 -31.64
CA GLY A 630 -6.65 2.19 -32.00
C GLY A 630 -5.19 2.15 -31.59
N LYS A 631 -4.87 1.54 -30.43
CA LYS A 631 -3.47 1.40 -29.99
C LYS A 631 -2.64 0.49 -30.91
N SER A 632 -3.20 -0.62 -31.36
CA SER A 632 -2.53 -1.51 -32.32
C SER A 632 -2.33 -0.80 -33.66
N SER A 633 -3.36 -0.12 -34.18
CA SER A 633 -3.28 0.66 -35.41
C SER A 633 -2.26 1.80 -35.28
N SER A 634 -2.20 2.49 -34.17
CA SER A 634 -1.21 3.55 -33.92
C SER A 634 0.21 3.02 -33.89
N LEU A 635 0.46 1.86 -33.27
CA LEU A 635 1.78 1.21 -33.29
C LEU A 635 2.23 0.86 -34.72
N ALA A 636 1.33 0.33 -35.56
CA ALA A 636 1.63 0.05 -36.93
C ALA A 636 1.98 1.34 -37.70
N ASN A 637 1.18 2.40 -37.53
CA ASN A 637 1.44 3.70 -38.14
C ASN A 637 2.79 4.31 -37.72
N LEU A 638 3.16 4.20 -36.43
CA LEU A 638 4.49 4.62 -35.96
C LEU A 638 5.59 3.83 -36.62
N GLY A 639 5.46 2.52 -36.79
CA GLY A 639 6.41 1.67 -37.49
C GLY A 639 6.58 2.05 -38.97
N PHE A 640 5.51 2.38 -39.65
CA PHE A 640 5.53 2.88 -41.02
C PHE A 640 6.16 4.28 -41.16
N SER A 641 5.88 5.17 -40.20
CA SER A 641 6.40 6.54 -40.15
C SER A 641 7.92 6.55 -39.98
N THR A 642 8.49 5.63 -39.18
CA THR A 642 9.94 5.50 -39.00
C THR A 642 10.64 5.02 -40.29
N THR A 643 9.97 4.21 -41.11
CA THR A 643 10.47 3.81 -42.41
C THR A 643 10.48 5.01 -43.38
N LEU A 644 9.55 5.93 -43.29
CA LEU A 644 9.49 7.15 -44.11
C LEU A 644 10.54 8.21 -43.70
N SER A 645 10.96 8.25 -42.42
CA SER A 645 12.03 9.16 -41.97
C SER A 645 13.41 8.76 -42.48
N THR A 646 13.60 7.49 -42.84
CA THR A 646 14.82 7.01 -43.54
C THR A 646 14.90 7.52 -44.98
N PHE A 647 13.86 8.08 -45.55
CA PHE A 647 13.81 8.63 -46.89
C PHE A 647 14.06 10.15 -46.98
N GLY A 648 14.72 10.77 -46.03
CA GLY A 648 15.35 12.07 -46.24
C GLY A 648 14.46 13.30 -46.04
N LEU A 649 13.35 13.21 -45.34
CA LEU A 649 12.45 14.36 -45.04
C LEU A 649 12.75 15.07 -43.69
N MET A 650 13.76 14.66 -42.94
CA MET A 650 14.25 15.38 -41.76
C MET A 650 15.65 15.95 -42.01
N SER A 651 15.83 17.20 -41.63
CA SER A 651 17.10 17.95 -41.69
C SER A 651 18.23 17.13 -41.01
N GLU A 652 19.42 17.15 -41.57
CA GLU A 652 20.63 16.46 -41.09
C GLU A 652 21.06 16.83 -39.64
N THR A 653 20.41 17.76 -39.03
CA THR A 653 20.71 18.25 -37.68
C THR A 653 19.99 17.49 -36.56
N MET A 654 19.05 16.60 -36.85
CA MET A 654 18.37 15.75 -35.85
C MET A 654 18.64 14.27 -36.13
N LYS A 655 19.87 13.83 -35.93
CA LYS A 655 20.12 12.41 -35.62
C LYS A 655 19.71 12.09 -34.19
N VAL A 656 18.45 12.13 -33.93
CA VAL A 656 17.85 11.48 -32.75
C VAL A 656 17.89 9.97 -33.04
N GLY A 657 18.36 9.17 -32.08
CA GLY A 657 18.54 7.72 -32.27
C GLY A 657 17.31 7.03 -32.85
N GLU A 658 17.52 5.88 -33.49
CA GLU A 658 16.45 5.09 -34.13
C GLU A 658 15.26 4.88 -33.20
N LEU A 659 14.11 5.40 -33.58
CA LEU A 659 12.84 5.12 -32.89
C LEU A 659 12.50 3.64 -33.15
N ARG A 660 12.50 2.82 -32.13
CA ARG A 660 12.11 1.41 -32.20
C ARG A 660 10.69 1.23 -31.72
N VAL A 661 9.88 0.60 -32.54
CA VAL A 661 8.53 0.18 -32.14
C VAL A 661 8.62 -1.24 -31.58
N PRO A 662 8.06 -1.49 -30.36
CA PRO A 662 8.06 -2.83 -29.79
C PRO A 662 7.38 -3.85 -30.69
N SER A 663 7.89 -5.08 -30.71
CA SER A 663 7.24 -6.19 -31.41
C SER A 663 5.86 -6.42 -30.80
N SER A 664 4.85 -6.59 -31.66
CA SER A 664 3.47 -6.75 -31.18
C SER A 664 2.66 -7.69 -32.07
N SER A 665 1.64 -8.27 -31.47
CA SER A 665 0.52 -8.93 -32.17
C SER A 665 -0.77 -8.61 -31.44
N ALA A 666 -1.92 -8.85 -32.05
CA ALA A 666 -3.19 -8.54 -31.44
C ALA A 666 -4.21 -9.67 -31.65
N LEU A 667 -5.06 -9.87 -30.65
CA LEU A 667 -6.30 -10.59 -30.84
C LEU A 667 -7.33 -9.60 -31.40
N PRO A 668 -7.97 -9.94 -32.53
CA PRO A 668 -8.94 -9.04 -33.17
C PRO A 668 -10.23 -8.89 -32.38
N PHE A 669 -11.04 -7.91 -32.75
CA PHE A 669 -12.30 -7.58 -32.08
C PHE A 669 -13.28 -8.75 -31.94
N ASN A 670 -13.27 -9.70 -32.88
CA ASN A 670 -14.17 -10.85 -32.84
C ASN A 670 -13.64 -12.04 -32.01
N ALA A 671 -12.44 -11.93 -31.42
CA ALA A 671 -11.81 -13.06 -30.73
C ALA A 671 -12.55 -13.45 -29.45
N PHE A 672 -13.06 -12.46 -28.69
CA PHE A 672 -13.81 -12.71 -27.45
C PHE A 672 -15.12 -13.46 -27.74
N GLU A 673 -15.92 -12.95 -28.66
CA GLU A 673 -17.22 -13.56 -29.02
C GLU A 673 -17.04 -14.97 -29.57
N ARG A 674 -15.99 -15.20 -30.38
CA ARG A 674 -15.64 -16.55 -30.85
C ARG A 674 -15.30 -17.50 -29.72
N ALA A 675 -14.47 -17.06 -28.78
CA ALA A 675 -14.12 -17.88 -27.62
C ALA A 675 -15.37 -18.21 -26.78
N LEU A 676 -16.26 -17.24 -26.60
CA LEU A 676 -17.48 -17.41 -25.84
C LEU A 676 -18.47 -18.38 -26.51
N LEU A 677 -18.63 -18.28 -27.84
CA LEU A 677 -19.46 -19.19 -28.61
C LEU A 677 -18.97 -20.65 -28.60
N LEU A 678 -17.70 -20.88 -28.36
CA LEU A 678 -17.13 -22.23 -28.21
C LEU A 678 -17.26 -22.81 -26.81
N ASP A 679 -17.68 -22.00 -25.81
CA ASP A 679 -17.91 -22.42 -24.43
C ASP A 679 -19.35 -22.14 -23.99
N GLU A 680 -20.30 -22.95 -24.50
CA GLU A 680 -21.72 -22.83 -24.25
C GLU A 680 -22.12 -22.68 -22.77
N PRO A 681 -21.52 -23.41 -21.80
CA PRO A 681 -21.81 -23.21 -20.37
C PRO A 681 -21.43 -21.84 -19.83
N THR A 682 -20.35 -21.25 -20.35
CA THR A 682 -19.91 -19.91 -19.94
C THR A 682 -20.76 -18.84 -20.66
N LEU A 683 -21.14 -19.07 -21.90
CA LEU A 683 -22.06 -18.19 -22.64
C LEU A 683 -23.40 -18.02 -21.91
N GLU A 684 -23.98 -19.10 -21.41
CA GLU A 684 -25.25 -19.03 -20.65
C GLU A 684 -25.11 -18.18 -19.38
N LYS A 685 -23.99 -18.32 -18.65
CA LYS A 685 -23.73 -17.55 -17.44
C LYS A 685 -23.50 -16.05 -17.72
N VAL A 686 -22.78 -15.75 -18.80
CA VAL A 686 -22.59 -14.38 -19.25
C VAL A 686 -23.95 -13.73 -19.62
N ALA A 687 -24.82 -14.47 -20.32
CA ALA A 687 -26.15 -13.97 -20.64
C ALA A 687 -27.00 -13.71 -19.39
N LEU A 688 -26.93 -14.61 -18.40
CA LEU A 688 -27.64 -14.41 -17.13
C LEU A 688 -27.14 -13.19 -16.37
N ALA A 689 -25.83 -13.00 -16.29
CA ALA A 689 -25.23 -11.86 -15.62
C ALA A 689 -25.54 -10.53 -16.34
N ALA A 690 -25.52 -10.54 -17.68
CA ALA A 690 -25.91 -9.36 -18.47
C ALA A 690 -27.39 -8.99 -18.24
N ALA A 691 -28.30 -9.99 -18.15
CA ALA A 691 -29.68 -9.73 -17.80
C ALA A 691 -29.84 -9.15 -16.37
N ALA A 692 -29.02 -9.58 -15.41
CA ALA A 692 -29.04 -9.03 -14.08
C ALA A 692 -28.54 -7.56 -14.04
N ILE A 693 -27.57 -7.20 -14.86
CA ILE A 693 -27.10 -5.81 -15.01
C ILE A 693 -28.24 -4.94 -15.56
N SER A 694 -28.92 -5.41 -16.60
CA SER A 694 -30.07 -4.67 -17.19
C SER A 694 -31.19 -4.48 -16.15
N ALA A 695 -31.54 -5.52 -15.40
CA ALA A 695 -32.55 -5.43 -14.35
C ALA A 695 -32.15 -4.47 -13.21
N ALA A 696 -30.88 -4.44 -12.86
CA ALA A 696 -30.36 -3.50 -11.85
C ALA A 696 -30.41 -2.05 -12.36
N ASP A 697 -30.13 -1.83 -13.62
CA ASP A 697 -30.27 -0.51 -14.26
C ASP A 697 -31.71 -0.02 -14.29
N ASP A 698 -32.66 -0.92 -14.66
CA ASP A 698 -34.09 -0.60 -14.69
C ASP A 698 -34.64 -0.27 -13.28
N SER A 699 -34.08 -0.87 -12.25
CA SER A 699 -34.43 -0.58 -10.85
C SER A 699 -33.77 0.68 -10.29
N GLY A 700 -32.72 1.19 -10.94
CA GLY A 700 -31.88 2.29 -10.45
C GLY A 700 -31.01 1.93 -9.25
N ASP A 701 -30.84 0.65 -8.91
CA ASP A 701 -30.05 0.21 -7.76
C ASP A 701 -28.57 0.03 -8.14
N ALA A 702 -27.75 0.99 -7.73
CA ALA A 702 -26.32 1.01 -8.01
C ALA A 702 -25.56 -0.18 -7.38
N ASN A 703 -26.00 -0.68 -6.21
CA ASN A 703 -25.34 -1.80 -5.55
C ASN A 703 -25.61 -3.11 -6.29
N LEU A 704 -26.87 -3.36 -6.66
CA LEU A 704 -27.22 -4.54 -7.47
C LEU A 704 -26.50 -4.53 -8.82
N ARG A 705 -26.35 -3.36 -9.43
CA ARG A 705 -25.58 -3.23 -10.68
C ARG A 705 -24.11 -3.58 -10.47
N ARG A 706 -23.47 -3.07 -9.41
CA ARG A 706 -22.08 -3.36 -9.09
C ARG A 706 -21.85 -4.85 -8.89
N GLU A 707 -22.70 -5.50 -8.10
CA GLU A 707 -22.65 -6.94 -7.87
C GLU A 707 -22.83 -7.74 -9.18
N ALA A 708 -23.77 -7.36 -10.03
CA ALA A 708 -24.02 -8.03 -11.29
C ALA A 708 -22.85 -7.86 -12.29
N LEU A 709 -22.22 -6.68 -12.32
CA LEU A 709 -21.01 -6.42 -13.11
C LEU A 709 -19.83 -7.25 -12.62
N GLU A 710 -19.68 -7.40 -11.30
CA GLU A 710 -18.64 -8.23 -10.69
C GLU A 710 -18.83 -9.70 -11.05
N VAL A 711 -20.03 -10.22 -10.91
CA VAL A 711 -20.36 -11.60 -11.32
C VAL A 711 -20.03 -11.86 -12.79
N LEU A 712 -20.32 -10.91 -13.67
CA LEU A 712 -20.00 -11.06 -15.10
C LEU A 712 -18.50 -11.07 -15.35
N ARG A 713 -17.76 -10.16 -14.71
CA ARG A 713 -16.30 -10.14 -14.80
C ARG A 713 -15.68 -11.46 -14.32
N ASP A 714 -16.16 -12.00 -13.21
CA ASP A 714 -15.69 -13.26 -12.64
C ASP A 714 -15.97 -14.44 -13.58
N VAL A 715 -17.13 -14.49 -14.16
CA VAL A 715 -17.48 -15.53 -15.14
C VAL A 715 -16.52 -15.50 -16.32
N VAL A 716 -16.23 -14.33 -16.88
CA VAL A 716 -15.30 -14.18 -18.01
C VAL A 716 -13.87 -14.49 -17.58
N SER A 717 -13.42 -13.94 -16.45
CA SER A 717 -12.03 -14.06 -16.00
C SER A 717 -11.66 -15.49 -15.59
N PHE A 718 -12.58 -16.20 -14.96
CA PHE A 718 -12.23 -17.48 -14.32
C PHE A 718 -12.84 -18.70 -15.00
N GLN A 719 -13.99 -18.57 -15.69
CA GLN A 719 -14.70 -19.73 -16.20
C GLN A 719 -14.56 -19.94 -17.71
N LEU A 720 -14.28 -18.89 -18.49
CA LEU A 720 -14.14 -19.00 -19.94
C LEU A 720 -12.96 -19.90 -20.32
N LYS A 721 -13.22 -20.98 -21.04
CA LYS A 721 -12.22 -21.94 -21.47
C LYS A 721 -11.44 -21.44 -22.68
N MET A 722 -10.18 -21.79 -22.73
CA MET A 722 -9.33 -21.48 -23.88
C MET A 722 -9.73 -22.40 -25.06
N PRO A 723 -10.03 -21.84 -26.23
CA PRO A 723 -10.25 -22.63 -27.43
C PRO A 723 -8.98 -23.41 -27.84
N ASP A 724 -9.14 -24.66 -28.25
CA ASP A 724 -8.00 -25.53 -28.62
C ASP A 724 -7.19 -24.96 -29.81
N ASP A 725 -7.85 -24.30 -30.74
CA ASP A 725 -7.22 -23.68 -31.92
C ASP A 725 -6.52 -22.35 -31.62
N LEU A 726 -6.71 -21.77 -30.44
CA LEU A 726 -5.99 -20.60 -29.96
C LEU A 726 -4.61 -20.93 -29.36
N VAL A 727 -4.40 -22.17 -28.91
CA VAL A 727 -3.14 -22.57 -28.23
C VAL A 727 -1.91 -22.35 -29.11
N ALA A 728 -1.96 -22.80 -30.37
CA ALA A 728 -0.82 -22.68 -31.28
C ALA A 728 -0.52 -21.22 -31.65
N PRO A 729 -1.48 -20.34 -31.98
CA PRO A 729 -1.23 -18.91 -32.19
C PRO A 729 -0.62 -18.20 -30.99
N LEU A 730 -1.06 -18.48 -29.76
CA LEU A 730 -0.49 -17.88 -28.56
C LEU A 730 0.95 -18.39 -28.31
N THR A 731 1.20 -19.65 -28.56
CA THR A 731 2.58 -20.21 -28.47
C THR A 731 3.52 -19.52 -29.44
N MET A 732 3.07 -19.29 -30.67
CA MET A 732 3.86 -18.58 -31.68
C MET A 732 4.11 -17.12 -31.30
N ALA A 733 3.09 -16.43 -30.81
CA ALA A 733 3.23 -15.05 -30.34
C ALA A 733 4.21 -14.96 -29.15
N ALA A 734 4.09 -15.82 -28.14
CA ALA A 734 5.03 -15.86 -27.03
C ALA A 734 6.47 -16.10 -27.48
N ALA A 735 6.69 -17.06 -28.38
CA ALA A 735 8.00 -17.37 -28.92
C ALA A 735 8.63 -16.21 -29.69
N ALA A 736 7.82 -15.43 -30.41
CA ALA A 736 8.27 -14.27 -31.17
C ALA A 736 8.85 -13.15 -30.28
N TYR A 737 8.40 -13.10 -28.99
CA TYR A 737 8.89 -12.11 -28.01
C TYR A 737 9.95 -12.67 -27.05
N GLY A 738 10.45 -13.89 -27.32
CA GLY A 738 11.42 -14.55 -26.45
C GLY A 738 10.86 -14.92 -25.07
N ASN A 739 9.54 -15.13 -24.96
CA ASN A 739 8.85 -15.34 -23.71
C ASN A 739 8.68 -16.83 -23.39
N THR A 740 8.77 -17.15 -22.10
CA THR A 740 8.60 -18.50 -21.55
C THR A 740 7.20 -18.75 -20.95
N CYS A 741 6.31 -17.75 -20.98
CA CYS A 741 4.93 -17.90 -20.50
C CYS A 741 4.19 -18.97 -21.29
N THR A 742 3.39 -19.76 -20.58
CA THR A 742 2.54 -20.76 -21.23
C THR A 742 1.36 -20.09 -21.94
N PRO A 743 0.80 -20.69 -23.00
CA PRO A 743 -0.42 -20.20 -23.60
C PRO A 743 -1.58 -20.02 -22.60
N ALA A 744 -1.61 -20.84 -21.55
CA ALA A 744 -2.61 -20.75 -20.48
C ALA A 744 -2.46 -19.46 -19.67
N ASP A 745 -1.23 -19.07 -19.33
CA ASP A 745 -0.97 -17.83 -18.60
C ASP A 745 -1.34 -16.60 -19.44
N ILE A 746 -0.97 -16.62 -20.70
CA ILE A 746 -1.31 -15.54 -21.67
C ILE A 746 -2.84 -15.45 -21.82
N TYR A 747 -3.52 -16.59 -21.94
CA TYR A 747 -4.97 -16.59 -22.07
C TYR A 747 -5.67 -16.09 -20.81
N GLN A 748 -5.12 -16.41 -19.64
CA GLN A 748 -5.65 -15.89 -18.39
C GLN A 748 -5.56 -14.34 -18.34
N ALA A 749 -4.47 -13.76 -18.80
CA ALA A 749 -4.33 -12.33 -18.91
C ALA A 749 -5.29 -11.72 -19.96
N ILE A 750 -5.47 -12.39 -21.11
CA ILE A 750 -6.44 -11.98 -22.13
C ILE A 750 -7.88 -11.93 -21.57
N LYS A 751 -8.29 -12.95 -20.80
CA LYS A 751 -9.62 -12.98 -20.18
C LYS A 751 -9.86 -11.79 -19.24
N LYS A 752 -8.84 -11.40 -18.48
CA LYS A 752 -8.91 -10.20 -17.62
C LYS A 752 -9.09 -8.92 -18.43
N VAL A 753 -8.38 -8.80 -19.55
CA VAL A 753 -8.57 -7.68 -20.49
C VAL A 753 -9.99 -7.67 -21.03
N TRP A 754 -10.53 -8.80 -21.45
CA TRP A 754 -11.92 -8.88 -21.92
C TRP A 754 -12.92 -8.55 -20.82
N ALA A 755 -12.70 -9.07 -19.60
CA ALA A 755 -13.54 -8.79 -18.44
C ALA A 755 -13.57 -7.31 -18.06
N SER A 756 -12.49 -6.55 -18.34
CA SER A 756 -12.42 -5.12 -18.03
C SER A 756 -13.46 -4.27 -18.77
N LYS A 757 -14.08 -4.81 -19.84
CA LYS A 757 -15.25 -4.21 -20.49
C LYS A 757 -16.36 -3.89 -19.47
N TRP A 758 -16.51 -4.73 -18.45
CA TRP A 758 -17.55 -4.62 -17.42
C TRP A 758 -17.04 -4.07 -16.08
N ASN A 759 -15.91 -3.39 -16.08
CA ASN A 759 -15.58 -2.52 -14.97
C ASN A 759 -16.68 -1.46 -14.82
N GLU A 760 -17.16 -1.22 -13.61
CA GLU A 760 -18.30 -0.32 -13.35
C GLU A 760 -18.14 1.01 -14.08
N ARG A 761 -16.95 1.58 -13.97
CA ARG A 761 -16.59 2.81 -14.66
C ARG A 761 -16.69 2.70 -16.19
N ALA A 762 -16.12 1.65 -16.79
CA ALA A 762 -16.18 1.46 -18.23
C ALA A 762 -17.62 1.28 -18.69
N TYR A 763 -18.42 0.60 -17.90
CA TYR A 763 -19.85 0.40 -18.15
C TYR A 763 -20.63 1.72 -18.10
N LEU A 764 -20.49 2.50 -17.02
CA LEU A 764 -21.16 3.78 -16.84
C LEU A 764 -20.75 4.81 -17.88
N SER A 765 -19.46 4.85 -18.25
CA SER A 765 -18.97 5.75 -19.30
C SER A 765 -19.59 5.45 -20.66
N ARG A 766 -19.72 4.16 -21.04
CA ARG A 766 -20.40 3.76 -22.29
C ARG A 766 -21.87 4.18 -22.26
N LYS A 767 -22.54 3.90 -21.16
CA LYS A 767 -23.95 4.26 -20.98
C LYS A 767 -24.17 5.77 -21.10
N ALA A 768 -23.30 6.57 -20.49
CA ALA A 768 -23.34 8.03 -20.60
C ALA A 768 -23.08 8.53 -22.03
N CYS A 769 -22.27 7.83 -22.81
CA CYS A 769 -22.01 8.15 -24.22
C CYS A 769 -23.06 7.55 -25.19
N GLY A 770 -24.07 6.84 -24.71
CA GLY A 770 -25.09 6.20 -25.54
C GLY A 770 -24.53 5.08 -26.43
N VAL A 771 -23.42 4.46 -26.05
CA VAL A 771 -22.82 3.34 -26.79
C VAL A 771 -23.52 2.05 -26.42
N ASP A 772 -24.04 1.34 -27.42
CA ASP A 772 -24.69 0.06 -27.22
C ASP A 772 -23.66 -1.01 -26.78
N GLU A 773 -24.04 -1.80 -25.80
CA GLU A 773 -23.20 -2.88 -25.25
C GLU A 773 -22.84 -3.92 -26.32
N GLU A 774 -23.74 -4.17 -27.26
CA GLU A 774 -23.56 -5.13 -28.35
C GLU A 774 -22.64 -4.61 -29.45
N GLU A 775 -22.51 -3.30 -29.59
CA GLU A 775 -21.65 -2.67 -30.62
C GLU A 775 -20.20 -2.52 -30.18
N LEU A 776 -19.90 -2.60 -28.84
CA LEU A 776 -18.55 -2.47 -28.34
C LEU A 776 -17.84 -3.81 -28.26
N HIS A 777 -16.79 -3.96 -29.04
CA HIS A 777 -15.92 -5.13 -29.08
C HIS A 777 -14.55 -4.86 -28.48
N MET A 778 -13.90 -5.90 -27.98
CA MET A 778 -12.60 -5.79 -27.31
C MET A 778 -11.50 -6.51 -28.10
N ALA A 779 -10.62 -5.75 -28.73
CA ALA A 779 -9.34 -6.26 -29.23
C ALA A 779 -8.30 -6.24 -28.12
N THR A 780 -7.38 -7.20 -28.14
CA THR A 780 -6.30 -7.29 -27.14
C THR A 780 -4.95 -7.20 -27.79
N LEU A 781 -4.13 -6.22 -27.40
CA LEU A 781 -2.76 -6.07 -27.88
C LEU A 781 -1.81 -6.91 -27.02
N LEU A 782 -1.02 -7.76 -27.67
CA LEU A 782 0.14 -8.44 -27.08
C LEU A 782 1.39 -7.71 -27.55
N MET A 783 2.23 -7.28 -26.65
CA MET A 783 3.37 -6.44 -26.99
C MET A 783 4.61 -6.83 -26.17
N GLU A 784 5.78 -6.78 -26.80
CA GLU A 784 7.05 -6.89 -26.11
C GLU A 784 7.20 -5.80 -25.06
N VAL A 785 7.68 -6.17 -23.86
CA VAL A 785 8.01 -5.20 -22.83
C VAL A 785 9.40 -4.64 -23.08
N VAL A 786 9.46 -3.34 -23.26
CA VAL A 786 10.72 -2.61 -23.33
C VAL A 786 11.19 -2.34 -21.91
N PRO A 787 12.38 -2.80 -21.50
CA PRO A 787 12.94 -2.45 -20.18
C PRO A 787 13.37 -0.97 -20.21
N ALA A 788 12.41 -0.09 -19.93
CA ALA A 788 12.64 1.34 -19.99
C ALA A 788 13.38 1.83 -18.75
N GLU A 789 14.45 2.60 -18.94
CA GLU A 789 15.09 3.37 -17.88
C GLU A 789 14.26 4.61 -17.53
N MET A 790 13.62 5.20 -18.55
CA MET A 790 12.72 6.34 -18.43
C MET A 790 11.56 6.20 -19.41
N ALA A 791 10.37 6.56 -18.99
CA ALA A 791 9.19 6.63 -19.85
C ALA A 791 8.69 8.07 -19.97
N PHE A 792 8.11 8.36 -21.14
CA PHE A 792 7.59 9.68 -21.44
C PHE A 792 6.17 9.58 -21.98
N VAL A 793 5.32 10.52 -21.59
CA VAL A 793 4.06 10.78 -22.27
C VAL A 793 4.12 12.20 -22.82
N LEU A 794 3.95 12.34 -24.11
CA LEU A 794 4.00 13.64 -24.81
C LEU A 794 2.63 13.96 -25.42
N HIS A 795 2.14 15.13 -25.14
CA HIS A 795 0.96 15.71 -25.77
C HIS A 795 1.40 16.84 -26.69
N THR A 796 0.97 16.81 -27.93
CA THR A 796 1.23 17.86 -28.93
C THR A 796 0.32 19.08 -28.78
N THR A 797 -0.52 19.07 -27.76
CA THR A 797 -1.38 20.17 -27.33
C THR A 797 -1.31 20.20 -25.82
N ASN A 798 -1.17 21.36 -25.20
CA ASN A 798 -1.19 21.47 -23.75
C ASN A 798 -2.56 21.03 -23.21
N PRO A 799 -2.64 19.91 -22.43
CA PRO A 799 -3.91 19.38 -21.97
C PRO A 799 -4.58 20.25 -20.90
N LEU A 800 -3.85 21.22 -20.34
CA LEU A 800 -4.38 22.11 -19.27
C LEU A 800 -5.18 23.27 -19.85
N ASN A 801 -4.75 23.83 -20.97
CA ASN A 801 -5.35 25.03 -21.58
C ASN A 801 -5.75 24.87 -23.05
N GLY A 802 -5.45 23.72 -23.68
CA GLY A 802 -5.77 23.47 -25.10
C GLY A 802 -4.83 24.16 -26.08
N ASP A 803 -3.71 24.74 -25.64
CA ASP A 803 -2.77 25.44 -26.52
C ASP A 803 -2.03 24.43 -27.42
N GLN A 804 -2.24 24.57 -28.72
CA GLN A 804 -1.62 23.75 -29.77
C GLN A 804 -0.20 24.20 -30.14
N THR A 805 0.26 25.29 -29.61
CA THR A 805 1.64 25.79 -29.83
C THR A 805 2.62 25.21 -28.79
N GLU A 806 2.12 24.54 -27.76
CA GLU A 806 2.89 23.93 -26.70
C GLU A 806 2.90 22.40 -26.80
N VAL A 807 4.02 21.81 -26.44
CA VAL A 807 4.14 20.37 -26.21
C VAL A 807 4.23 20.14 -24.72
N PHE A 808 3.26 19.41 -24.18
CA PHE A 808 3.24 19.02 -22.77
C PHE A 808 3.83 17.63 -22.63
N GLY A 809 4.75 17.43 -21.69
CA GLY A 809 5.40 16.14 -21.48
C GLY A 809 5.51 15.77 -20.03
N GLU A 810 5.19 14.53 -19.72
CA GLU A 810 5.50 13.89 -18.45
C GLU A 810 6.60 12.87 -18.63
N VAL A 811 7.49 12.80 -17.65
CA VAL A 811 8.65 11.91 -17.62
C VAL A 811 8.65 11.16 -16.32
N CYS A 812 8.83 9.86 -16.38
CA CYS A 812 8.98 9.03 -15.19
C CYS A 812 10.15 8.05 -15.35
N VAL A 813 10.68 7.62 -14.22
CA VAL A 813 11.74 6.60 -14.18
C VAL A 813 11.06 5.22 -14.28
N GLY A 814 11.60 4.35 -15.11
CA GLY A 814 11.02 3.04 -15.37
C GLY A 814 9.90 3.06 -16.42
N LEU A 815 8.90 2.19 -16.27
CA LEU A 815 7.83 1.98 -17.26
C LEU A 815 6.67 2.99 -17.20
N GLY A 816 6.60 3.83 -16.19
CA GLY A 816 5.57 4.85 -16.09
C GLY A 816 4.17 4.31 -15.76
N GLU A 817 4.07 3.45 -14.79
CA GLU A 817 2.81 2.98 -14.22
C GLU A 817 2.34 3.87 -13.09
#